data_5d303e218139613ea84cf259e60ec4ba
#
_entry.id   5d303e218139613ea84cf259e60ec4ba
#
_cell.length_a   1.000
_cell.length_b   1.000
_cell.length_c   1.000
_cell.angle_alpha   90.00
_cell.angle_beta   90.00
_cell.angle_gamma   90.00
#
_symmetry.space_group_name_H-M   'P 1'
#
loop_
_entity.id
_entity.type
_entity.pdbx_description
1 polymer ?
#
loop_
_entity_poly.entity_id
_entity_poly.type
_entity_poly.pdbx_seq_one_letter_code
_entity_poly.pdbx_strand_id
1 'polypeptide(L)'
;MSQEPKARDAEVADFRAAVLDKLTYAVGKDPEHAFDHDWFEAIALAARDHMVDHWMDHTRQAYRRSQKRVYYLSLEFLIGRLLYDSLSNLGLLDVARDALEGLNVDLERIRLLEPDAALGNGGLGRLAACFMESMSTLGIAAHGYGIRYEHGLFRQAMVDGWQQEQTENWLDFGNPWEFERAEVIYPISFGGSVETVNDTHGQQRQVWWPGETVRAVAYDTPVVGWRGSSVNTLRLWRARALEELHLERFNAGDHLGAVAEVARAESISRVLYPADSTEAGQELRLRQEYFFVSASLQDLLRRHLNMHKDLLNLPDAAAIQLNDTHPSIAVAELMRLLVDQHEIPWEKAWELTVGTLAYTNHTLLPEALETWPVALMERMLPRHMQIIYLINAYHIDALRAKGLHDFDVLRAVSLIEEDNGRRVRMGNLAFLGSHSVNGVSALHSKLMKSTVFAELHKLYPQRINNKTNGITFRRWLYQANPQLTAMLVEALGPELLDDPEGRLANLVPFADKGSFRKQFAAQRLHSKRALASIIQDRVGVTVNPEALFDVQVKRIHEYKRQLLNLLHTVALYQAIRNDPGINWVPRVKIFAGKAAASYHQAKLIIKLANDIARVVNNDPTVRGLLKVVFLPNYNVSLAESIIPAADLSEQISTAGYEASGTSNMKFGLNGALTIGTLDGANVEMCEQVGADNMFIFGLTAQQVEARKRAGDFGASAAIAASNRLSDVLQAIRSGVFSSDDPGRYAGLIDGLIAHDRFLVCADFDAYWDAQRRVEELWHTPQEWWRVAVLNTARMGWFSSDRTIREYATDIWKALD
;
A
#
# COMPACT_ATOMS: atom_id res chain seq x y z
N MET A 1 33.22 -7.28 4.57
CA MET A 1 34.38 -7.69 5.41
C MET A 1 34.21 -9.17 5.69
N SER A 2 35.13 -10.02 5.25
CA SER A 2 35.13 -11.46 5.63
C SER A 2 35.40 -11.55 7.13
N GLN A 3 34.37 -11.87 7.90
CA GLN A 3 34.54 -12.30 9.28
C GLN A 3 35.57 -13.45 9.33
N GLU A 4 36.42 -13.48 10.33
CA GLU A 4 37.33 -14.61 10.47
C GLU A 4 36.50 -15.91 10.61
N PRO A 5 36.83 -17.01 9.94
CA PRO A 5 36.04 -18.25 9.92
C PRO A 5 35.61 -18.73 11.31
N LYS A 6 36.46 -18.58 12.33
CA LYS A 6 36.15 -18.93 13.71
C LYS A 6 35.05 -18.09 14.37
N ALA A 7 34.89 -16.82 13.99
CA ALA A 7 33.84 -15.97 14.54
C ALA A 7 32.48 -16.36 13.94
N ARG A 8 32.43 -16.69 12.65
CA ARG A 8 31.23 -17.18 11.98
C ARG A 8 30.75 -18.52 12.53
N ASP A 9 31.68 -19.49 12.76
CA ASP A 9 31.31 -20.78 13.32
C ASP A 9 30.71 -20.65 14.74
N ALA A 10 31.17 -19.68 15.53
CA ALA A 10 30.59 -19.37 16.83
C ALA A 10 29.18 -18.80 16.70
N GLU A 11 28.95 -17.82 15.81
CA GLU A 11 27.63 -17.25 15.54
C GLU A 11 26.62 -18.31 15.06
N VAL A 12 27.04 -19.23 14.19
CA VAL A 12 26.21 -20.35 13.73
C VAL A 12 25.87 -21.29 14.89
N ALA A 13 26.80 -21.58 15.77
CA ALA A 13 26.56 -22.43 16.94
C ALA A 13 25.62 -21.75 17.94
N ASP A 14 25.80 -20.45 18.19
CA ASP A 14 24.98 -19.67 19.09
C ASP A 14 23.53 -19.54 18.57
N PHE A 15 23.35 -19.22 17.27
CA PHE A 15 22.02 -19.15 16.66
C PHE A 15 21.33 -20.52 16.68
N ARG A 16 22.03 -21.60 16.37
CA ARG A 16 21.51 -22.98 16.47
C ARG A 16 21.05 -23.30 17.90
N ALA A 17 21.85 -22.97 18.92
CA ALA A 17 21.49 -23.16 20.30
C ALA A 17 20.23 -22.34 20.68
N ALA A 18 20.17 -21.10 20.23
CA ALA A 18 18.98 -20.24 20.45
C ALA A 18 17.70 -20.83 19.82
N VAL A 19 17.79 -21.35 18.59
CA VAL A 19 16.62 -22.00 17.94
C VAL A 19 16.16 -23.24 18.72
N LEU A 20 17.08 -24.11 19.15
CA LEU A 20 16.76 -25.29 19.95
C LEU A 20 16.16 -24.90 21.32
N ASP A 21 16.71 -23.89 21.96
CA ASP A 21 16.17 -23.34 23.21
C ASP A 21 14.72 -22.84 23.03
N LYS A 22 14.46 -22.06 22.00
CA LYS A 22 13.09 -21.60 21.67
C LYS A 22 12.15 -22.75 21.35
N LEU A 23 12.61 -23.74 20.56
CA LEU A 23 11.79 -24.91 20.23
C LEU A 23 11.40 -25.68 21.51
N THR A 24 12.36 -25.88 22.40
CA THR A 24 12.15 -26.67 23.63
C THR A 24 11.33 -25.90 24.66
N TYR A 25 11.69 -24.65 24.98
CA TYR A 25 11.17 -23.95 26.14
C TYR A 25 10.08 -22.91 25.83
N ALA A 26 10.00 -22.41 24.59
CA ALA A 26 8.96 -21.48 24.20
C ALA A 26 7.82 -22.18 23.43
N VAL A 27 8.18 -23.02 22.44
CA VAL A 27 7.20 -23.80 21.63
C VAL A 27 6.77 -25.09 22.35
N GLY A 28 7.62 -25.65 23.21
CA GLY A 28 7.33 -26.86 23.98
C GLY A 28 7.41 -28.15 23.16
N LYS A 29 8.36 -28.23 22.21
CA LYS A 29 8.53 -29.36 21.29
C LYS A 29 9.92 -29.96 21.38
N ASP A 30 9.94 -31.29 21.20
CA ASP A 30 11.20 -32.04 21.01
C ASP A 30 11.63 -31.98 19.55
N PRO A 31 12.93 -31.76 19.25
CA PRO A 31 13.41 -31.66 17.88
C PRO A 31 13.09 -32.86 16.98
N GLU A 32 13.01 -34.08 17.55
CA GLU A 32 12.68 -35.29 16.78
C GLU A 32 11.21 -35.39 16.36
N HIS A 33 10.33 -34.62 17.04
CA HIS A 33 8.87 -34.67 16.86
C HIS A 33 8.27 -33.34 16.45
N ALA A 34 9.12 -32.32 16.21
CA ALA A 34 8.67 -30.98 15.79
C ALA A 34 8.20 -30.96 14.33
N PHE A 35 7.07 -30.34 14.08
CA PHE A 35 6.57 -30.06 12.73
C PHE A 35 7.27 -28.83 12.13
N ASP A 36 7.17 -28.66 10.85
CA ASP A 36 7.73 -27.50 10.16
C ASP A 36 7.26 -26.16 10.75
N HIS A 37 6.02 -26.07 11.22
CA HIS A 37 5.48 -24.87 11.85
C HIS A 37 6.14 -24.59 13.21
N ASP A 38 6.42 -25.62 14.00
CA ASP A 38 7.13 -25.48 15.29
C ASP A 38 8.55 -24.92 15.06
N TRP A 39 9.21 -25.38 13.99
CA TRP A 39 10.50 -24.84 13.56
C TRP A 39 10.39 -23.39 13.10
N PHE A 40 9.35 -23.02 12.31
CA PHE A 40 9.12 -21.64 11.94
C PHE A 40 9.01 -20.74 13.17
N GLU A 41 8.20 -21.12 14.14
CA GLU A 41 7.99 -20.35 15.36
C GLU A 41 9.30 -20.20 16.16
N ALA A 42 10.05 -21.28 16.35
CA ALA A 42 11.31 -21.26 17.07
C ALA A 42 12.36 -20.36 16.40
N ILE A 43 12.48 -20.42 15.06
CA ILE A 43 13.41 -19.58 14.28
C ILE A 43 13.00 -18.12 14.36
N ALA A 44 11.70 -17.81 14.20
CA ALA A 44 11.18 -16.46 14.29
C ALA A 44 11.43 -15.86 15.69
N LEU A 45 11.19 -16.63 16.76
CA LEU A 45 11.48 -16.19 18.13
C LEU A 45 12.98 -15.97 18.37
N ALA A 46 13.85 -16.82 17.86
CA ALA A 46 15.29 -16.63 17.96
C ALA A 46 15.75 -15.36 17.22
N ALA A 47 15.27 -15.14 15.99
CA ALA A 47 15.56 -13.93 15.24
C ALA A 47 15.01 -12.67 15.94
N ARG A 48 13.81 -12.76 16.54
CA ARG A 48 13.19 -11.67 17.29
C ARG A 48 14.03 -11.27 18.52
N ASP A 49 14.64 -12.21 19.22
CA ASP A 49 15.49 -11.89 20.37
C ASP A 49 16.66 -10.98 19.96
N HIS A 50 17.30 -11.24 18.83
CA HIS A 50 18.33 -10.33 18.28
C HIS A 50 17.79 -8.94 17.98
N MET A 51 16.55 -8.83 17.50
CA MET A 51 15.93 -7.52 17.26
C MET A 51 15.66 -6.77 18.56
N VAL A 52 15.26 -7.46 19.63
CA VAL A 52 14.88 -6.84 20.92
C VAL A 52 16.03 -6.09 21.55
N ASP A 53 17.26 -6.63 21.53
CA ASP A 53 18.43 -5.94 22.08
C ASP A 53 18.66 -4.59 21.39
N HIS A 54 18.67 -4.59 20.06
CA HIS A 54 18.79 -3.36 19.26
C HIS A 54 17.60 -2.40 19.49
N TRP A 55 16.39 -2.92 19.63
CA TRP A 55 15.18 -2.14 19.89
C TRP A 55 15.24 -1.40 21.22
N MET A 56 15.67 -2.11 22.29
CA MET A 56 15.82 -1.50 23.60
C MET A 56 16.91 -0.44 23.62
N ASP A 57 18.05 -0.70 22.97
CA ASP A 57 19.16 0.26 22.91
C ASP A 57 18.79 1.49 22.09
N HIS A 58 18.20 1.32 20.91
CA HIS A 58 17.75 2.45 20.11
C HIS A 58 16.70 3.30 20.85
N THR A 59 15.73 2.67 21.49
CA THR A 59 14.71 3.35 22.28
C THR A 59 15.35 4.18 23.40
N ARG A 60 16.28 3.60 24.17
CA ARG A 60 17.01 4.32 25.23
C ARG A 60 17.82 5.50 24.71
N GLN A 61 18.49 5.32 23.57
CA GLN A 61 19.30 6.38 22.95
C GLN A 61 18.40 7.53 22.47
N ALA A 62 17.27 7.23 21.80
CA ALA A 62 16.31 8.22 21.37
C ALA A 62 15.77 9.07 22.54
N TYR A 63 15.47 8.41 23.69
CA TYR A 63 15.08 9.12 24.92
C TYR A 63 16.19 9.98 25.50
N ARG A 64 17.41 9.44 25.62
CA ARG A 64 18.56 10.20 26.18
C ARG A 64 18.95 11.43 25.36
N ARG A 65 18.80 11.35 24.04
CA ARG A 65 19.13 12.44 23.10
C ARG A 65 17.97 13.40 22.88
N SER A 66 16.80 13.13 23.47
CA SER A 66 15.56 13.87 23.21
C SER A 66 15.28 14.02 21.71
N GLN A 67 15.53 12.97 20.95
CA GLN A 67 15.32 12.97 19.49
C GLN A 67 13.86 13.25 19.18
N LYS A 68 13.61 14.11 18.20
CA LYS A 68 12.26 14.32 17.65
C LYS A 68 11.73 13.01 17.10
N ARG A 69 10.48 12.66 17.44
CA ARG A 69 9.85 11.42 17.03
C ARG A 69 8.86 11.62 15.92
N VAL A 70 8.91 10.72 14.96
CA VAL A 70 7.93 10.63 13.89
C VAL A 70 6.86 9.60 14.26
N TYR A 71 5.61 10.00 14.15
CA TYR A 71 4.45 9.16 14.34
C TYR A 71 3.69 9.03 13.02
N TYR A 72 3.76 7.84 12.42
CA TYR A 72 3.19 7.57 11.11
C TYR A 72 1.84 6.87 11.27
N LEU A 73 0.75 7.60 11.04
CA LEU A 73 -0.62 7.11 11.20
C LEU A 73 -1.14 6.58 9.88
N SER A 74 -1.41 5.28 9.82
CA SER A 74 -1.93 4.62 8.62
C SER A 74 -2.97 3.57 8.95
N LEU A 75 -4.06 3.55 8.17
CA LEU A 75 -5.08 2.51 8.27
C LEU A 75 -4.57 1.14 7.79
N GLU A 76 -3.51 1.13 6.98
CA GLU A 76 -2.91 -0.05 6.36
C GLU A 76 -1.40 -0.12 6.63
N PHE A 77 -0.92 -1.34 6.94
CA PHE A 77 0.50 -1.70 6.92
C PHE A 77 0.68 -3.06 6.25
N LEU A 78 0.98 -3.07 4.97
CA LEU A 78 1.16 -4.31 4.20
C LEU A 78 2.61 -4.81 4.36
N ILE A 79 2.90 -5.37 5.51
CA ILE A 79 4.27 -5.75 5.93
C ILE A 79 4.81 -6.96 5.20
N GLY A 80 3.96 -7.89 4.77
CA GLY A 80 4.38 -9.17 4.18
C GLY A 80 5.00 -10.10 5.21
N ARG A 81 5.72 -11.14 4.75
CA ARG A 81 6.47 -12.07 5.61
C ARG A 81 7.68 -11.39 6.23
N LEU A 82 7.96 -11.66 7.49
CA LEU A 82 9.00 -10.99 8.27
C LEU A 82 10.26 -11.86 8.50
N LEU A 83 10.18 -13.18 8.39
CA LEU A 83 11.32 -14.06 8.72
C LEU A 83 12.55 -13.73 7.89
N TYR A 84 12.44 -13.77 6.57
CA TYR A 84 13.56 -13.47 5.68
C TYR A 84 13.98 -12.01 5.75
N ASP A 85 13.00 -11.11 5.84
CA ASP A 85 13.22 -9.67 5.96
C ASP A 85 14.04 -9.34 7.21
N SER A 86 13.65 -9.91 8.36
CA SER A 86 14.36 -9.71 9.63
C SER A 86 15.75 -10.32 9.62
N LEU A 87 15.89 -11.58 9.17
CA LEU A 87 17.20 -12.24 9.07
C LEU A 87 18.15 -11.49 8.12
N SER A 88 17.62 -11.01 6.98
CA SER A 88 18.41 -10.23 6.01
C SER A 88 18.84 -8.89 6.59
N ASN A 89 17.92 -8.15 7.21
CA ASN A 89 18.21 -6.83 7.79
C ASN A 89 19.15 -6.93 9.01
N LEU A 90 19.11 -8.04 9.75
CA LEU A 90 20.06 -8.32 10.84
C LEU A 90 21.43 -8.82 10.35
N GLY A 91 21.56 -9.21 9.07
CA GLY A 91 22.75 -9.86 8.55
C GLY A 91 22.90 -11.32 8.97
N LEU A 92 21.83 -11.95 9.45
CA LEU A 92 21.81 -13.31 9.99
C LEU A 92 21.34 -14.38 9.01
N LEU A 93 21.01 -14.03 7.76
CA LEU A 93 20.39 -14.96 6.82
C LEU A 93 21.28 -16.19 6.54
N ASP A 94 22.57 -15.98 6.27
CA ASP A 94 23.50 -17.06 6.00
C ASP A 94 23.86 -17.85 7.28
N VAL A 95 23.93 -17.17 8.43
CA VAL A 95 24.13 -17.82 9.74
C VAL A 95 22.95 -18.74 10.06
N ALA A 96 21.72 -18.27 9.84
CA ALA A 96 20.50 -19.05 10.06
C ALA A 96 20.47 -20.28 9.13
N ARG A 97 20.83 -20.13 7.85
CA ARG A 97 20.88 -21.24 6.88
C ARG A 97 21.86 -22.31 7.33
N ASP A 98 23.12 -21.94 7.67
CA ASP A 98 24.15 -22.86 8.12
C ASP A 98 23.76 -23.54 9.46
N ALA A 99 23.14 -22.80 10.37
CA ALA A 99 22.68 -23.34 11.66
C ALA A 99 21.57 -24.40 11.48
N LEU A 100 20.63 -24.18 10.59
CA LEU A 100 19.50 -25.06 10.32
C LEU A 100 19.86 -26.26 9.47
N GLU A 101 20.83 -26.13 8.53
CA GLU A 101 21.37 -27.26 7.78
C GLU A 101 21.94 -28.33 8.73
N GLY A 102 22.64 -27.93 9.81
CA GLY A 102 23.11 -28.80 10.84
C GLY A 102 22.02 -29.48 11.69
N LEU A 103 20.76 -29.10 11.54
CA LEU A 103 19.57 -29.67 12.16
C LEU A 103 18.68 -30.44 11.17
N ASN A 104 19.07 -30.56 9.91
CA ASN A 104 18.27 -31.06 8.79
C ASN A 104 16.97 -30.29 8.57
N VAL A 105 16.95 -29.00 8.86
CA VAL A 105 15.83 -28.09 8.65
C VAL A 105 16.10 -27.19 7.45
N ASP A 106 15.24 -27.23 6.44
CA ASP A 106 15.35 -26.41 5.23
C ASP A 106 14.69 -25.05 5.44
N LEU A 107 15.51 -24.00 5.59
CA LEU A 107 15.02 -22.62 5.78
C LEU A 107 14.14 -22.16 4.60
N GLU A 108 14.44 -22.59 3.36
CA GLU A 108 13.65 -22.22 2.18
C GLU A 108 12.23 -22.82 2.22
N ARG A 109 12.09 -24.01 2.78
CA ARG A 109 10.79 -24.65 3.03
C ARG A 109 10.06 -23.97 4.19
N ILE A 110 10.75 -23.72 5.28
CA ILE A 110 10.16 -23.13 6.49
C ILE A 110 9.60 -21.72 6.23
N ARG A 111 10.33 -20.88 5.51
CA ARG A 111 9.85 -19.50 5.21
C ARG A 111 8.52 -19.45 4.45
N LEU A 112 8.17 -20.50 3.71
CA LEU A 112 6.92 -20.56 2.96
C LEU A 112 5.70 -20.76 3.85
N LEU A 113 5.90 -21.21 5.10
CA LEU A 113 4.83 -21.43 6.07
C LEU A 113 4.36 -20.14 6.73
N GLU A 114 5.20 -19.10 6.73
CA GLU A 114 4.80 -17.80 7.28
C GLU A 114 3.63 -17.22 6.47
N PRO A 115 2.49 -16.90 7.10
CA PRO A 115 1.40 -16.24 6.39
C PRO A 115 1.76 -14.78 6.06
N ASP A 116 1.24 -14.26 4.94
CA ASP A 116 1.23 -12.82 4.73
C ASP A 116 0.23 -12.18 5.69
N ALA A 117 0.67 -11.27 6.54
CA ALA A 117 -0.23 -10.51 7.39
C ALA A 117 -1.18 -9.66 6.54
N ALA A 118 -2.48 -9.88 6.69
CA ALA A 118 -3.51 -9.25 5.84
C ALA A 118 -3.88 -7.81 6.30
N LEU A 119 -2.88 -7.03 6.69
CA LEU A 119 -3.02 -5.70 7.30
C LEU A 119 -3.04 -4.55 6.28
N GLY A 120 -3.16 -4.85 5.00
CA GLY A 120 -3.20 -3.85 3.93
C GLY A 120 -3.75 -4.39 2.63
N ASN A 121 -4.14 -3.49 1.73
CA ASN A 121 -4.73 -3.83 0.42
C ASN A 121 -3.74 -3.68 -0.73
N GLY A 122 -2.90 -2.64 -0.72
CA GLY A 122 -2.09 -2.33 -1.90
C GLY A 122 -0.99 -1.30 -1.65
N GLY A 123 -0.86 -0.35 -2.59
CA GLY A 123 0.25 0.61 -2.61
C GLY A 123 0.40 1.43 -1.35
N LEU A 124 -0.68 1.91 -0.76
CA LEU A 124 -0.68 2.72 0.45
C LEU A 124 -0.10 1.96 1.65
N GLY A 125 -0.59 0.75 1.90
CA GLY A 125 -0.12 -0.08 3.01
C GLY A 125 1.31 -0.58 2.81
N ARG A 126 1.71 -0.91 1.56
CA ARG A 126 3.10 -1.32 1.29
C ARG A 126 4.07 -0.14 1.39
N LEU A 127 3.64 1.07 0.99
CA LEU A 127 4.42 2.28 1.19
C LEU A 127 4.69 2.54 2.68
N ALA A 128 3.66 2.44 3.52
CA ALA A 128 3.80 2.57 4.97
C ALA A 128 4.82 1.59 5.55
N ALA A 129 4.80 0.31 5.09
CA ALA A 129 5.77 -0.69 5.50
C ALA A 129 7.21 -0.35 5.03
N CYS A 130 7.39 0.10 3.78
CA CYS A 130 8.70 0.56 3.28
C CYS A 130 9.22 1.77 4.07
N PHE A 131 8.34 2.70 4.42
CA PHE A 131 8.72 3.90 5.16
C PHE A 131 9.14 3.58 6.60
N MET A 132 8.46 2.66 7.27
CA MET A 132 8.89 2.21 8.60
C MET A 132 10.28 1.59 8.57
N GLU A 133 10.56 0.72 7.59
CA GLU A 133 11.87 0.11 7.39
C GLU A 133 12.96 1.16 7.07
N SER A 134 12.64 2.12 6.18
CA SER A 134 13.57 3.21 5.84
C SER A 134 13.85 4.15 7.02
N MET A 135 12.83 4.48 7.84
CA MET A 135 13.05 5.26 9.06
C MET A 135 13.99 4.52 10.03
N SER A 136 13.83 3.20 10.18
CA SER A 136 14.74 2.37 10.98
C SER A 136 16.16 2.37 10.38
N THR A 137 16.30 2.19 9.08
CA THR A 137 17.60 2.19 8.39
C THR A 137 18.34 3.52 8.56
N LEU A 138 17.61 4.63 8.55
CA LEU A 138 18.17 5.99 8.67
C LEU A 138 18.33 6.47 10.13
N GLY A 139 18.02 5.64 11.12
CA GLY A 139 18.16 6.00 12.53
C GLY A 139 17.15 7.03 13.04
N ILE A 140 16.05 7.21 12.31
CA ILE A 140 14.97 8.13 12.71
C ILE A 140 14.12 7.44 13.78
N ALA A 141 13.94 8.07 14.94
CA ALA A 141 13.04 7.55 15.96
C ALA A 141 11.59 7.65 15.51
N ALA A 142 10.93 6.50 15.31
CA ALA A 142 9.59 6.46 14.75
C ALA A 142 8.66 5.45 15.43
N HIS A 143 7.36 5.72 15.35
CA HIS A 143 6.28 4.79 15.67
C HIS A 143 5.29 4.77 14.51
N GLY A 144 5.01 3.59 13.95
CA GLY A 144 3.85 3.36 13.11
C GLY A 144 2.64 3.07 13.98
N TYR A 145 1.49 3.66 13.66
CA TYR A 145 0.23 3.40 14.34
C TYR A 145 -0.86 2.98 13.35
N GLY A 146 -1.57 1.91 13.66
CA GLY A 146 -2.67 1.39 12.85
C GLY A 146 -3.58 0.46 13.64
N ILE A 147 -4.34 -0.36 12.94
CA ILE A 147 -5.25 -1.36 13.52
C ILE A 147 -4.67 -2.76 13.34
N ARG A 148 -4.71 -3.56 14.41
CA ARG A 148 -4.42 -4.99 14.38
C ARG A 148 -5.66 -5.74 13.93
N TYR A 149 -5.83 -5.86 12.62
CA TYR A 149 -6.96 -6.60 12.08
C TYR A 149 -6.84 -8.10 12.37
N GLU A 150 -7.92 -8.70 12.84
CA GLU A 150 -7.98 -10.13 13.10
C GLU A 150 -7.93 -10.94 11.80
N HIS A 151 -8.72 -10.53 10.80
CA HIS A 151 -8.79 -11.15 9.49
C HIS A 151 -8.24 -10.25 8.37
N GLY A 152 -8.19 -8.93 8.60
CA GLY A 152 -7.67 -7.95 7.64
C GLY A 152 -8.42 -7.92 6.31
N LEU A 153 -7.67 -7.88 5.20
CA LEU A 153 -8.24 -7.97 3.88
C LEU A 153 -8.52 -9.44 3.52
N PHE A 154 -9.67 -9.71 2.96
CA PHE A 154 -10.12 -11.04 2.56
C PHE A 154 -9.10 -11.82 1.70
N ARG A 155 -9.14 -13.14 1.78
CA ARG A 155 -8.51 -14.07 0.86
C ARG A 155 -9.35 -14.17 -0.40
N GLN A 156 -8.73 -14.04 -1.56
CA GLN A 156 -9.41 -14.17 -2.85
C GLN A 156 -9.40 -15.63 -3.32
N ALA A 157 -10.56 -16.23 -3.48
CA ALA A 157 -10.76 -17.49 -4.18
C ALA A 157 -11.41 -17.25 -5.53
N MET A 158 -11.18 -18.17 -6.47
CA MET A 158 -11.86 -18.18 -7.77
C MET A 158 -12.84 -19.35 -7.84
N VAL A 159 -14.10 -19.03 -8.08
CA VAL A 159 -15.14 -20.03 -8.34
C VAL A 159 -15.79 -19.69 -9.67
N ASP A 160 -15.70 -20.61 -10.62
CA ASP A 160 -16.18 -20.41 -12.00
C ASP A 160 -15.67 -19.10 -12.63
N GLY A 161 -14.42 -18.73 -12.31
CA GLY A 161 -13.78 -17.50 -12.78
C GLY A 161 -14.23 -16.21 -12.07
N TRP A 162 -15.15 -16.28 -11.10
CA TRP A 162 -15.56 -15.16 -10.27
C TRP A 162 -14.72 -15.06 -9.01
N GLN A 163 -14.41 -13.83 -8.59
CA GLN A 163 -13.85 -13.59 -7.27
C GLN A 163 -14.87 -13.92 -6.19
N GLN A 164 -14.46 -14.73 -5.23
CA GLN A 164 -15.13 -14.90 -3.95
C GLN A 164 -14.22 -14.47 -2.81
N GLU A 165 -14.80 -13.74 -1.86
CA GLU A 165 -14.11 -13.31 -0.65
C GLU A 165 -14.23 -14.40 0.41
N GLN A 166 -13.09 -14.81 0.95
CA GLN A 166 -12.98 -15.73 2.07
C GLN A 166 -12.26 -15.04 3.22
N THR A 167 -12.48 -15.48 4.43
CA THR A 167 -11.75 -14.98 5.61
C THR A 167 -10.26 -15.31 5.47
N GLU A 168 -9.41 -14.32 5.75
CA GLU A 168 -7.96 -14.54 5.83
C GLU A 168 -7.57 -14.81 7.27
N ASN A 169 -7.15 -16.03 7.55
CA ASN A 169 -6.84 -16.49 8.90
C ASN A 169 -5.32 -16.46 9.16
N TRP A 170 -4.72 -15.30 9.01
CA TRP A 170 -3.26 -15.14 9.17
C TRP A 170 -2.77 -15.33 10.61
N LEU A 171 -3.66 -15.34 11.60
CA LEU A 171 -3.37 -15.53 13.03
C LEU A 171 -3.70 -16.94 13.55
N ASP A 172 -4.06 -17.91 12.71
CA ASP A 172 -4.46 -19.27 13.16
C ASP A 172 -3.39 -19.96 14.02
N PHE A 173 -2.12 -19.65 13.79
CA PHE A 173 -0.99 -20.15 14.57
C PHE A 173 -0.33 -19.08 15.45
N GLY A 174 -1.03 -17.98 15.73
CA GLY A 174 -0.46 -16.84 16.41
C GLY A 174 0.45 -15.98 15.53
N ASN A 175 1.17 -15.06 16.15
CA ASN A 175 2.13 -14.20 15.48
C ASN A 175 3.39 -14.06 16.36
N PRO A 176 4.51 -14.74 16.03
CA PRO A 176 5.70 -14.71 16.86
C PRO A 176 6.41 -13.35 16.88
N TRP A 177 6.07 -12.45 15.96
CA TRP A 177 6.73 -11.15 15.80
C TRP A 177 6.20 -10.06 16.74
N GLU A 178 4.99 -10.21 17.27
CA GLU A 178 4.36 -9.17 18.08
C GLU A 178 4.48 -9.42 19.58
N PHE A 179 4.36 -8.32 20.34
CA PHE A 179 4.26 -8.31 21.79
C PHE A 179 2.95 -7.65 22.17
N GLU A 180 2.03 -8.40 22.80
CA GLU A 180 0.86 -7.80 23.44
C GLU A 180 1.31 -6.92 24.62
N ARG A 181 0.76 -5.70 24.69
CA ARG A 181 0.99 -4.74 25.76
C ARG A 181 -0.29 -4.55 26.55
N ALA A 182 -0.64 -5.56 27.33
CA ALA A 182 -1.87 -5.55 28.13
C ALA A 182 -1.90 -4.40 29.16
N GLU A 183 -0.77 -3.79 29.47
CA GLU A 183 -0.61 -2.61 30.32
C GLU A 183 -0.82 -1.29 29.57
N VAL A 184 -0.89 -1.31 28.22
CA VAL A 184 -1.09 -0.12 27.39
C VAL A 184 -2.50 -0.15 26.80
N ILE A 185 -3.43 0.43 27.55
CA ILE A 185 -4.85 0.44 27.22
C ILE A 185 -5.36 1.88 27.22
N TYR A 186 -6.12 2.23 26.19
CA TYR A 186 -6.80 3.52 26.10
C TYR A 186 -8.30 3.35 25.93
N PRO A 187 -9.13 4.14 26.66
CA PRO A 187 -10.56 4.18 26.42
C PRO A 187 -10.86 5.00 25.17
N ILE A 188 -11.68 4.43 24.29
CA ILE A 188 -12.16 5.10 23.08
C ILE A 188 -13.68 5.19 23.16
N SER A 189 -14.18 6.41 23.13
CA SER A 189 -15.58 6.72 23.39
C SER A 189 -16.32 7.09 22.11
N PHE A 190 -17.61 6.71 22.03
CA PHE A 190 -18.48 6.99 20.89
C PHE A 190 -19.87 7.47 21.36
N GLY A 191 -20.54 8.24 20.52
CA GLY A 191 -21.91 8.67 20.72
C GLY A 191 -22.12 9.56 21.95
N GLY A 192 -23.33 9.52 22.50
CA GLY A 192 -23.67 10.30 23.69
C GLY A 192 -23.99 11.77 23.38
N SER A 193 -23.70 12.64 24.34
CA SER A 193 -24.03 14.06 24.24
C SER A 193 -22.90 14.95 24.76
N VAL A 194 -22.92 16.21 24.38
CA VAL A 194 -22.00 17.23 24.91
C VAL A 194 -22.79 18.26 25.67
N GLU A 195 -22.38 18.55 26.89
CA GLU A 195 -23.02 19.53 27.76
C GLU A 195 -22.04 20.66 28.10
N THR A 196 -22.58 21.87 28.20
CA THR A 196 -21.84 23.00 28.73
C THR A 196 -21.98 23.03 30.25
N VAL A 197 -20.88 22.85 30.97
CA VAL A 197 -20.84 22.90 32.40
C VAL A 197 -19.97 24.09 32.86
N ASN A 198 -20.30 24.67 34.03
CA ASN A 198 -19.44 25.66 34.66
C ASN A 198 -18.43 24.93 35.55
N ASP A 199 -17.13 25.27 35.39
CA ASP A 199 -16.12 24.79 36.33
C ASP A 199 -16.18 25.48 37.69
N THR A 200 -15.31 25.08 38.61
CA THR A 200 -15.24 25.65 39.97
C THR A 200 -14.88 27.15 39.99
N HIS A 201 -14.39 27.70 38.88
CA HIS A 201 -14.06 29.11 38.68
C HIS A 201 -15.12 29.89 37.88
N GLY A 202 -16.25 29.25 37.54
CA GLY A 202 -17.34 29.83 36.76
C GLY A 202 -17.06 29.92 35.25
N GLN A 203 -15.99 29.30 34.75
CA GLN A 203 -15.72 29.21 33.32
C GLN A 203 -16.53 28.10 32.67
N GLN A 204 -17.08 28.37 31.49
CA GLN A 204 -17.82 27.38 30.72
C GLN A 204 -16.86 26.39 30.04
N ARG A 205 -17.14 25.10 30.24
CA ARG A 205 -16.43 23.98 29.58
C ARG A 205 -17.40 23.07 28.89
N GLN A 206 -16.96 22.50 27.76
CA GLN A 206 -17.71 21.45 27.06
C GLN A 206 -17.30 20.10 27.64
N VAL A 207 -18.24 19.33 28.11
CA VAL A 207 -18.01 17.97 28.62
C VAL A 207 -18.75 16.99 27.76
N TRP A 208 -18.01 16.03 27.21
CA TRP A 208 -18.58 14.93 26.42
C TRP A 208 -18.94 13.77 27.33
N TRP A 209 -20.23 13.40 27.35
CA TRP A 209 -20.78 12.23 28.00
C TRP A 209 -20.97 11.13 26.95
N PRO A 210 -20.06 10.16 26.84
CA PRO A 210 -20.14 9.13 25.80
C PRO A 210 -21.30 8.14 26.03
N GLY A 211 -21.84 7.64 24.94
CA GLY A 211 -22.86 6.59 24.98
C GLY A 211 -22.27 5.18 24.99
N GLU A 212 -21.07 5.02 24.45
CA GLU A 212 -20.34 3.75 24.37
C GLU A 212 -18.85 4.02 24.58
N THR A 213 -18.15 3.08 25.22
CA THR A 213 -16.68 3.12 25.32
C THR A 213 -16.12 1.72 25.09
N VAL A 214 -15.06 1.63 24.27
CA VAL A 214 -14.29 0.41 24.03
C VAL A 214 -12.85 0.61 24.50
N ARG A 215 -12.11 -0.48 24.69
CA ARG A 215 -10.68 -0.44 25.02
C ARG A 215 -9.84 -0.66 23.76
N ALA A 216 -8.84 0.18 23.52
CA ALA A 216 -7.78 -0.05 22.56
C ALA A 216 -6.58 -0.66 23.28
N VAL A 217 -6.20 -1.89 22.92
CA VAL A 217 -5.06 -2.63 23.49
C VAL A 217 -3.94 -2.65 22.46
N ALA A 218 -2.72 -2.33 22.90
CA ALA A 218 -1.55 -2.22 22.02
C ALA A 218 -0.89 -3.58 21.76
N TYR A 219 -0.44 -3.75 20.51
CA TYR A 219 0.43 -4.84 20.05
C TYR A 219 1.63 -4.22 19.32
N ASP A 220 2.85 -4.51 19.79
CA ASP A 220 4.08 -3.94 19.27
C ASP A 220 4.85 -4.96 18.42
N THR A 221 5.14 -4.62 17.18
CA THR A 221 6.01 -5.36 16.30
C THR A 221 7.28 -4.54 16.06
N PRO A 222 8.49 -5.06 16.34
CA PRO A 222 9.74 -4.38 16.02
C PRO A 222 9.97 -4.36 14.50
N VAL A 223 10.41 -3.23 13.98
CA VAL A 223 10.78 -3.02 12.58
C VAL A 223 12.26 -2.71 12.51
N VAL A 224 13.05 -3.68 12.06
CA VAL A 224 14.51 -3.58 12.03
C VAL A 224 14.99 -2.90 10.76
N GLY A 225 15.93 -1.98 10.91
CA GLY A 225 16.64 -1.32 9.81
C GLY A 225 17.83 -2.17 9.30
N TRP A 226 18.37 -1.75 8.16
CA TRP A 226 19.48 -2.43 7.51
C TRP A 226 20.68 -2.60 8.45
N ARG A 227 21.23 -3.83 8.53
CA ARG A 227 22.32 -4.26 9.41
C ARG A 227 22.05 -4.04 10.90
N GLY A 228 20.77 -4.08 11.30
CA GLY A 228 20.40 -3.85 12.69
C GLY A 228 20.68 -2.45 13.20
N SER A 229 20.86 -1.46 12.30
CA SER A 229 21.28 -0.09 12.64
C SER A 229 20.37 0.57 13.67
N SER A 230 19.06 0.41 13.55
CA SER A 230 18.09 0.76 14.58
C SER A 230 16.81 -0.06 14.42
N VAL A 231 15.97 -0.04 15.43
CA VAL A 231 14.70 -0.76 15.44
C VAL A 231 13.60 0.17 15.94
N ASN A 232 12.60 0.39 15.12
CA ASN A 232 11.41 1.16 15.44
C ASN A 232 10.23 0.27 15.83
N THR A 233 9.13 0.87 16.25
CA THR A 233 7.93 0.15 16.71
C THR A 233 6.80 0.35 15.71
N LEU A 234 6.20 -0.74 15.25
CA LEU A 234 4.87 -0.73 14.66
C LEU A 234 3.88 -1.13 15.76
N ARG A 235 3.09 -0.16 16.24
CA ARG A 235 2.05 -0.38 17.26
C ARG A 235 0.69 -0.46 16.60
N LEU A 236 0.07 -1.61 16.70
CA LEU A 236 -1.26 -1.86 16.18
C LEU A 236 -2.27 -2.01 17.33
N TRP A 237 -3.45 -1.44 17.14
CA TRP A 237 -4.49 -1.42 18.14
C TRP A 237 -5.54 -2.50 17.90
N ARG A 238 -5.85 -3.28 18.94
CA ARG A 238 -6.98 -4.21 18.97
C ARG A 238 -8.11 -3.63 19.82
N ALA A 239 -9.33 -3.68 19.29
CA ALA A 239 -10.51 -3.27 20.04
C ALA A 239 -10.99 -4.40 20.95
N ARG A 240 -11.29 -4.06 22.21
CA ARG A 240 -11.92 -4.96 23.19
C ARG A 240 -13.06 -4.25 23.91
N ALA A 241 -14.08 -4.99 24.35
CA ALA A 241 -15.13 -4.45 25.19
C ALA A 241 -14.59 -4.06 26.58
N LEU A 242 -15.29 -3.18 27.30
CA LEU A 242 -14.98 -2.89 28.70
C LEU A 242 -15.16 -4.14 29.56
N GLU A 243 -16.26 -4.86 29.35
CA GLU A 243 -16.55 -6.15 29.98
C GLU A 243 -16.54 -7.27 28.94
N GLU A 244 -15.76 -8.32 29.17
CA GLU A 244 -15.62 -9.43 28.24
C GLU A 244 -16.80 -10.43 28.30
N LEU A 245 -17.57 -10.39 29.37
CA LEU A 245 -18.72 -11.26 29.57
C LEU A 245 -19.72 -10.62 30.54
N HIS A 246 -20.95 -10.46 30.10
CA HIS A 246 -22.05 -10.05 30.98
C HIS A 246 -22.53 -11.27 31.80
N LEU A 247 -21.87 -11.49 32.96
CA LEU A 247 -21.99 -12.74 33.70
C LEU A 247 -23.45 -13.01 34.18
N GLU A 248 -24.23 -11.97 34.54
CA GLU A 248 -25.64 -12.13 34.92
C GLU A 248 -26.49 -12.68 33.77
N ARG A 249 -26.33 -12.14 32.55
CA ARG A 249 -27.02 -12.64 31.34
C ARG A 249 -26.61 -14.07 31.02
N PHE A 250 -25.31 -14.37 31.13
CA PHE A 250 -24.79 -15.71 30.87
C PHE A 250 -25.41 -16.73 31.83
N ASN A 251 -25.46 -16.41 33.14
CA ASN A 251 -26.07 -17.27 34.16
C ASN A 251 -27.60 -17.38 34.03
N ALA A 252 -28.25 -16.38 33.44
CA ALA A 252 -29.69 -16.41 33.12
C ALA A 252 -30.01 -17.22 31.82
N GLY A 253 -29.00 -17.76 31.14
CA GLY A 253 -29.16 -18.57 29.93
C GLY A 253 -29.16 -17.77 28.63
N ASP A 254 -28.99 -16.44 28.70
CA ASP A 254 -28.81 -15.58 27.50
C ASP A 254 -27.34 -15.51 27.13
N HIS A 255 -26.78 -16.61 26.61
CA HIS A 255 -25.38 -16.73 26.29
C HIS A 255 -24.97 -15.80 25.14
N LEU A 256 -25.83 -15.57 24.13
CA LEU A 256 -25.55 -14.66 23.02
C LEU A 256 -25.62 -13.20 23.45
N GLY A 257 -26.62 -12.80 24.23
CA GLY A 257 -26.71 -11.45 24.77
C GLY A 257 -25.56 -11.12 25.70
N ALA A 258 -25.03 -12.14 26.42
CA ALA A 258 -23.89 -11.98 27.32
C ALA A 258 -22.58 -11.58 26.62
N VAL A 259 -22.42 -11.85 25.31
CA VAL A 259 -21.23 -11.53 24.51
C VAL A 259 -21.50 -10.50 23.40
N ALA A 260 -22.70 -9.93 23.36
CA ALA A 260 -23.10 -9.02 22.28
C ALA A 260 -22.23 -7.73 22.24
N GLU A 261 -21.86 -7.20 23.40
CA GLU A 261 -20.98 -6.02 23.51
C GLU A 261 -19.56 -6.34 23.05
N VAL A 262 -19.07 -7.54 23.35
CA VAL A 262 -17.76 -8.03 22.88
C VAL A 262 -17.73 -8.08 21.35
N ALA A 263 -18.75 -8.72 20.75
CA ALA A 263 -18.84 -8.82 19.30
C ALA A 263 -18.89 -7.42 18.62
N ARG A 264 -19.62 -6.47 19.23
CA ARG A 264 -19.69 -5.09 18.73
C ARG A 264 -18.34 -4.38 18.82
N ALA A 265 -17.68 -4.42 19.98
CA ALA A 265 -16.39 -3.78 20.19
C ALA A 265 -15.32 -4.38 19.26
N GLU A 266 -15.20 -5.71 19.20
CA GLU A 266 -14.21 -6.40 18.41
C GLU A 266 -14.41 -6.23 16.90
N SER A 267 -15.66 -5.97 16.44
CA SER A 267 -15.93 -5.70 15.01
C SER A 267 -15.08 -4.56 14.43
N ILE A 268 -14.67 -3.60 15.27
CA ILE A 268 -13.82 -2.46 14.87
C ILE A 268 -12.47 -2.95 14.32
N SER A 269 -11.87 -3.99 14.91
CA SER A 269 -10.56 -4.50 14.51
C SER A 269 -10.61 -5.85 13.79
N ARG A 270 -11.75 -6.26 13.20
CA ARG A 270 -11.84 -7.56 12.52
C ARG A 270 -11.43 -7.53 11.06
N VAL A 271 -11.97 -6.61 10.30
CA VAL A 271 -11.84 -6.59 8.83
C VAL A 271 -11.36 -5.23 8.36
N LEU A 272 -10.38 -5.23 7.45
CA LEU A 272 -9.95 -4.04 6.74
C LEU A 272 -10.93 -3.71 5.62
N TYR A 273 -11.34 -2.44 5.51
CA TYR A 273 -12.28 -1.93 4.51
C TYR A 273 -13.61 -2.71 4.45
N PRO A 274 -14.38 -2.72 5.53
CA PRO A 274 -15.75 -3.21 5.45
C PRO A 274 -16.52 -2.45 4.37
N ALA A 275 -17.48 -3.14 3.73
CA ALA A 275 -18.28 -2.53 2.67
C ALA A 275 -19.05 -1.30 3.20
N ASP A 276 -18.94 -0.17 2.52
CA ASP A 276 -19.50 1.13 2.91
C ASP A 276 -20.73 1.54 2.10
N SER A 277 -21.32 0.59 1.40
CA SER A 277 -22.57 0.77 0.65
C SER A 277 -23.81 0.89 1.55
N THR A 278 -23.67 0.62 2.86
CA THR A 278 -24.72 0.72 3.86
C THR A 278 -24.32 1.70 4.97
N GLU A 279 -25.30 2.28 5.68
CA GLU A 279 -25.04 3.15 6.83
C GLU A 279 -24.22 2.44 7.92
N ALA A 280 -24.51 1.17 8.18
CA ALA A 280 -23.76 0.37 9.17
C ALA A 280 -22.29 0.18 8.76
N GLY A 281 -22.03 -0.01 7.46
CA GLY A 281 -20.67 -0.11 6.95
C GLY A 281 -19.92 1.21 7.02
N GLN A 282 -20.58 2.33 6.70
CA GLN A 282 -20.02 3.67 6.84
C GLN A 282 -19.72 3.99 8.31
N GLU A 283 -20.63 3.66 9.23
CA GLU A 283 -20.41 3.81 10.67
C GLU A 283 -19.18 3.01 11.12
N LEU A 284 -19.07 1.74 10.71
CA LEU A 284 -17.95 0.90 11.11
C LEU A 284 -16.60 1.45 10.59
N ARG A 285 -16.55 1.97 9.37
CA ARG A 285 -15.35 2.63 8.85
C ARG A 285 -14.97 3.88 9.64
N LEU A 286 -15.93 4.74 9.96
CA LEU A 286 -15.68 5.90 10.80
C LEU A 286 -15.22 5.49 12.21
N ARG A 287 -15.80 4.42 12.78
CA ARG A 287 -15.35 3.84 14.05
C ARG A 287 -13.90 3.38 13.99
N GLN A 288 -13.49 2.71 12.92
CA GLN A 288 -12.11 2.26 12.72
C GLN A 288 -11.14 3.43 12.68
N GLU A 289 -11.45 4.45 11.89
CA GLU A 289 -10.59 5.63 11.73
C GLU A 289 -10.42 6.39 13.05
N TYR A 290 -11.51 6.67 13.75
CA TYR A 290 -11.45 7.36 15.03
C TYR A 290 -10.78 6.50 16.12
N PHE A 291 -11.08 5.20 16.15
CA PHE A 291 -10.52 4.26 17.13
C PHE A 291 -8.99 4.28 17.15
N PHE A 292 -8.36 4.06 15.99
CA PHE A 292 -6.90 4.00 15.97
C PHE A 292 -6.26 5.38 16.14
N VAL A 293 -6.88 6.41 15.61
CA VAL A 293 -6.39 7.80 15.75
C VAL A 293 -6.42 8.22 17.22
N SER A 294 -7.53 8.02 17.91
CA SER A 294 -7.65 8.43 19.32
C SER A 294 -6.68 7.65 20.22
N ALA A 295 -6.57 6.32 20.04
CA ALA A 295 -5.61 5.51 20.78
C ALA A 295 -4.16 5.98 20.55
N SER A 296 -3.83 6.27 19.30
CA SER A 296 -2.47 6.71 18.91
C SER A 296 -2.11 8.07 19.49
N LEU A 297 -3.04 9.04 19.44
CA LEU A 297 -2.81 10.38 19.98
C LEU A 297 -2.71 10.35 21.52
N GLN A 298 -3.55 9.57 22.20
CA GLN A 298 -3.45 9.40 23.64
C GLN A 298 -2.09 8.77 24.03
N ASP A 299 -1.63 7.75 23.31
CA ASP A 299 -0.31 7.13 23.54
C ASP A 299 0.84 8.11 23.29
N LEU A 300 0.75 8.86 22.20
CA LEU A 300 1.74 9.87 21.83
C LEU A 300 1.85 10.95 22.91
N LEU A 301 0.73 11.53 23.32
CA LEU A 301 0.73 12.59 24.35
C LEU A 301 1.24 12.06 25.70
N ARG A 302 0.86 10.86 26.12
CA ARG A 302 1.40 10.20 27.31
C ARG A 302 2.92 10.03 27.22
N ARG A 303 3.44 9.57 26.08
CA ARG A 303 4.89 9.44 25.85
C ARG A 303 5.61 10.78 25.88
N HIS A 304 4.99 11.81 25.31
CA HIS A 304 5.52 13.15 25.33
C HIS A 304 5.61 13.68 26.76
N LEU A 305 4.54 13.59 27.54
CA LEU A 305 4.51 14.06 28.93
C LEU A 305 5.45 13.27 29.86
N ASN A 306 5.78 12.03 29.53
CA ASN A 306 6.80 11.28 30.28
C ASN A 306 8.22 11.86 30.12
N MET A 307 8.47 12.59 29.02
CA MET A 307 9.76 13.20 28.73
C MET A 307 9.79 14.72 29.01
N HIS A 308 8.67 15.36 28.72
CA HIS A 308 8.52 16.81 28.79
C HIS A 308 7.47 17.16 29.84
N LYS A 309 7.63 18.28 30.52
CA LYS A 309 6.72 18.68 31.61
C LYS A 309 5.37 19.18 31.13
N ASP A 310 5.31 19.64 29.87
CA ASP A 310 4.10 20.19 29.26
C ASP A 310 4.02 19.84 27.77
N LEU A 311 2.94 20.24 27.10
CA LEU A 311 2.70 20.00 25.69
C LEU A 311 3.04 21.17 24.78
N LEU A 312 3.58 22.29 25.33
CA LEU A 312 3.81 23.50 24.53
C LEU A 312 4.92 23.36 23.49
N ASN A 313 5.84 22.43 23.70
CA ASN A 313 6.91 22.11 22.76
C ASN A 313 6.57 20.88 21.87
N LEU A 314 5.30 20.49 21.79
CA LEU A 314 4.88 19.30 21.02
C LEU A 314 5.39 19.33 19.56
N PRO A 315 5.30 20.45 18.81
CA PRO A 315 5.80 20.50 17.42
C PRO A 315 7.32 20.31 17.29
N ASP A 316 8.08 20.64 18.35
CA ASP A 316 9.54 20.49 18.34
C ASP A 316 9.98 19.05 18.64
N ALA A 317 9.18 18.32 19.43
CA ALA A 317 9.50 16.98 19.92
C ALA A 317 8.79 15.85 19.13
N ALA A 318 7.73 16.18 18.41
CA ALA A 318 6.91 15.22 17.65
C ALA A 318 6.57 15.73 16.26
N ALA A 319 6.52 14.81 15.29
CA ALA A 319 5.96 15.03 13.97
C ALA A 319 4.95 13.91 13.70
N ILE A 320 3.73 14.26 13.32
CA ILE A 320 2.66 13.29 13.02
C ILE A 320 2.38 13.35 11.52
N GLN A 321 2.56 12.23 10.83
CA GLN A 321 2.24 12.09 9.40
C GLN A 321 0.91 11.37 9.22
N LEU A 322 -0.03 12.04 8.57
CA LEU A 322 -1.32 11.48 8.18
C LEU A 322 -1.19 10.82 6.81
N ASN A 323 -1.32 9.50 6.77
CA ASN A 323 -1.24 8.73 5.52
C ASN A 323 -2.63 8.59 4.89
N ASP A 324 -2.91 9.44 3.91
CA ASP A 324 -4.21 9.69 3.30
C ASP A 324 -5.21 10.39 4.24
N THR A 325 -6.50 10.40 3.87
CA THR A 325 -7.58 11.03 4.64
C THR A 325 -8.08 10.16 5.81
N HIS A 326 -7.77 8.88 5.83
CA HIS A 326 -8.24 7.96 6.87
C HIS A 326 -7.93 8.44 8.31
N PRO A 327 -6.75 9.00 8.62
CA PRO A 327 -6.48 9.55 9.94
C PRO A 327 -6.85 11.04 10.09
N SER A 328 -7.58 11.66 9.17
CA SER A 328 -7.84 13.11 9.20
C SER A 328 -8.61 13.59 10.43
N ILE A 329 -9.38 12.71 11.07
CA ILE A 329 -10.06 13.01 12.34
C ILE A 329 -9.05 13.37 13.45
N ALA A 330 -7.77 13.08 13.27
CA ALA A 330 -6.69 13.47 14.17
C ALA A 330 -6.63 14.98 14.43
N VAL A 331 -7.05 15.81 13.47
CA VAL A 331 -7.12 17.26 13.65
C VAL A 331 -8.09 17.61 14.77
N ALA A 332 -9.32 17.08 14.72
CA ALA A 332 -10.33 17.34 15.73
C ALA A 332 -10.04 16.62 17.05
N GLU A 333 -9.48 15.41 16.99
CA GLU A 333 -9.14 14.65 18.20
C GLU A 333 -7.96 15.27 18.95
N LEU A 334 -6.92 15.72 18.27
CA LEU A 334 -5.80 16.40 18.93
C LEU A 334 -6.27 17.71 19.58
N MET A 335 -7.11 18.49 18.91
CA MET A 335 -7.76 19.67 19.48
C MET A 335 -8.57 19.32 20.74
N ARG A 336 -9.39 18.24 20.69
CA ARG A 336 -10.17 17.80 21.86
C ARG A 336 -9.28 17.42 23.04
N LEU A 337 -8.22 16.65 22.78
CA LEU A 337 -7.27 16.25 23.82
C LEU A 337 -6.58 17.46 24.45
N LEU A 338 -6.08 18.37 23.61
CA LEU A 338 -5.38 19.57 24.09
C LEU A 338 -6.30 20.53 24.85
N VAL A 339 -7.52 20.78 24.35
CA VAL A 339 -8.46 21.75 24.97
C VAL A 339 -9.22 21.11 26.12
N ASP A 340 -9.85 19.94 25.92
CA ASP A 340 -10.78 19.40 26.90
C ASP A 340 -10.07 18.62 28.03
N GLN A 341 -8.94 17.95 27.74
CA GLN A 341 -8.22 17.13 28.72
C GLN A 341 -7.00 17.86 29.34
N HIS A 342 -6.30 18.66 28.54
CA HIS A 342 -5.09 19.34 28.98
C HIS A 342 -5.29 20.85 29.21
N GLU A 343 -6.52 21.34 29.06
CA GLU A 343 -6.91 22.72 29.35
C GLU A 343 -6.09 23.81 28.62
N ILE A 344 -5.54 23.45 27.44
CA ILE A 344 -4.79 24.41 26.61
C ILE A 344 -5.77 25.35 25.91
N PRO A 345 -5.57 26.68 25.95
CA PRO A 345 -6.41 27.63 25.22
C PRO A 345 -6.53 27.28 23.72
N TRP A 346 -7.70 27.53 23.13
CA TRP A 346 -8.06 27.13 21.77
C TRP A 346 -7.03 27.55 20.73
N GLU A 347 -6.62 28.83 20.76
CA GLU A 347 -5.68 29.38 19.79
C GLU A 347 -4.33 28.67 19.87
N LYS A 348 -3.86 28.40 21.10
CA LYS A 348 -2.60 27.68 21.32
C LYS A 348 -2.72 26.21 20.94
N ALA A 349 -3.81 25.56 21.28
CA ALA A 349 -4.09 24.17 20.84
C ALA A 349 -4.11 24.06 19.31
N TRP A 350 -4.69 25.03 18.62
CA TRP A 350 -4.69 25.08 17.16
C TRP A 350 -3.27 25.27 16.58
N GLU A 351 -2.49 26.16 17.15
CA GLU A 351 -1.08 26.35 16.75
C GLU A 351 -0.27 25.05 16.91
N LEU A 352 -0.43 24.37 18.05
CA LEU A 352 0.24 23.10 18.33
C LEU A 352 -0.23 22.00 17.36
N THR A 353 -1.53 21.92 17.11
CA THR A 353 -2.11 20.94 16.19
C THR A 353 -1.55 21.12 14.79
N VAL A 354 -1.64 22.32 14.22
CA VAL A 354 -1.13 22.60 12.88
C VAL A 354 0.38 22.40 12.80
N GLY A 355 1.13 22.81 13.84
CA GLY A 355 2.58 22.67 13.86
C GLY A 355 3.09 21.23 13.95
N THR A 356 2.25 20.30 14.44
CA THR A 356 2.64 18.89 14.64
C THR A 356 2.19 17.98 13.49
N LEU A 357 1.05 18.27 12.85
CA LEU A 357 0.46 17.44 11.80
C LEU A 357 0.98 17.78 10.40
N ALA A 358 1.21 16.76 9.61
CA ALA A 358 1.44 16.84 8.17
C ALA A 358 0.59 15.80 7.45
N TYR A 359 0.16 16.10 6.22
CA TYR A 359 -0.78 15.27 5.46
C TYR A 359 -0.21 14.86 4.10
N THR A 360 -0.26 13.57 3.81
CA THR A 360 0.03 13.01 2.48
C THR A 360 -1.28 12.66 1.77
N ASN A 361 -1.52 13.25 0.60
CA ASN A 361 -2.64 12.90 -0.27
C ASN A 361 -2.22 11.80 -1.25
N HIS A 362 -3.08 10.78 -1.44
CA HIS A 362 -2.84 9.67 -2.35
C HIS A 362 -3.85 9.57 -3.50
N THR A 363 -4.78 10.52 -3.64
CA THR A 363 -5.81 10.45 -4.69
C THR A 363 -6.14 11.82 -5.27
N LEU A 364 -6.48 11.82 -6.58
CA LEU A 364 -7.01 12.98 -7.28
C LEU A 364 -8.48 12.79 -7.70
N LEU A 365 -9.06 11.63 -7.43
CA LEU A 365 -10.46 11.38 -7.69
C LEU A 365 -11.30 12.14 -6.65
N PRO A 366 -12.09 13.16 -7.02
CA PRO A 366 -12.89 13.91 -6.04
C PRO A 366 -13.85 13.01 -5.26
N GLU A 367 -14.39 11.98 -5.90
CA GLU A 367 -15.27 10.99 -5.29
C GLU A 367 -14.53 9.99 -4.36
N ALA A 368 -13.20 9.93 -4.45
CA ALA A 368 -12.37 9.12 -3.55
C ALA A 368 -11.78 9.95 -2.41
N LEU A 369 -11.93 11.27 -2.43
CA LEU A 369 -11.69 12.12 -1.27
C LEU A 369 -12.81 11.87 -0.26
N GLU A 370 -12.41 11.34 0.88
CA GLU A 370 -13.34 10.89 1.89
C GLU A 370 -14.20 12.02 2.46
N THR A 371 -15.48 11.76 2.53
CA THR A 371 -16.45 12.65 3.16
C THR A 371 -17.38 11.85 4.06
N TRP A 372 -17.73 12.39 5.23
CA TRP A 372 -18.68 11.76 6.14
C TRP A 372 -19.97 12.56 6.27
N PRO A 373 -21.16 11.90 6.28
CA PRO A 373 -22.41 12.59 6.55
C PRO A 373 -22.34 13.31 7.90
N VAL A 374 -22.75 14.59 7.94
CA VAL A 374 -22.77 15.37 9.17
C VAL A 374 -23.60 14.67 10.24
N ALA A 375 -24.78 14.12 9.90
CA ALA A 375 -25.64 13.41 10.83
C ALA A 375 -24.96 12.19 11.48
N LEU A 376 -24.13 11.46 10.72
CA LEU A 376 -23.32 10.34 11.24
C LEU A 376 -22.26 10.85 12.22
N MET A 377 -21.55 11.92 11.85
CA MET A 377 -20.52 12.53 12.70
C MET A 377 -21.11 13.09 14.00
N GLU A 378 -22.24 13.79 13.94
CA GLU A 378 -22.93 14.32 15.13
C GLU A 378 -23.40 13.21 16.08
N ARG A 379 -23.90 12.10 15.52
CA ARG A 379 -24.32 10.94 16.30
C ARG A 379 -23.16 10.19 16.95
N MET A 380 -22.07 9.98 16.19
CA MET A 380 -20.96 9.13 16.62
C MET A 380 -19.90 9.89 17.39
N LEU A 381 -19.61 11.13 17.00
CA LEU A 381 -18.52 11.95 17.51
C LEU A 381 -18.98 13.39 17.75
N PRO A 382 -19.99 13.61 18.63
CA PRO A 382 -20.64 14.91 18.79
C PRO A 382 -19.65 16.03 19.19
N ARG A 383 -18.66 15.74 20.02
CA ARG A 383 -17.66 16.74 20.42
C ARG A 383 -16.73 17.12 19.29
N HIS A 384 -16.30 16.13 18.49
CA HIS A 384 -15.46 16.37 17.32
C HIS A 384 -16.19 17.20 16.27
N MET A 385 -17.48 16.93 16.08
CA MET A 385 -18.27 17.71 15.14
C MET A 385 -18.39 19.18 15.56
N GLN A 386 -18.57 19.47 16.87
CA GLN A 386 -18.51 20.84 17.39
C GLN A 386 -17.15 21.50 17.11
N ILE A 387 -16.04 20.77 17.32
CA ILE A 387 -14.69 21.26 17.04
C ILE A 387 -14.52 21.56 15.56
N ILE A 388 -14.99 20.67 14.67
CA ILE A 388 -14.94 20.88 13.22
C ILE A 388 -15.75 22.12 12.80
N TYR A 389 -16.93 22.32 13.35
CA TYR A 389 -17.72 23.55 13.12
C TYR A 389 -16.96 24.80 13.56
N LEU A 390 -16.33 24.76 14.73
CA LEU A 390 -15.53 25.90 15.22
C LEU A 390 -14.32 26.17 14.32
N ILE A 391 -13.58 25.15 13.93
CA ILE A 391 -12.44 25.29 13.00
C ILE A 391 -12.92 25.93 11.69
N ASN A 392 -14.05 25.47 11.15
CA ASN A 392 -14.64 26.00 9.92
C ASN A 392 -15.06 27.47 10.09
N ALA A 393 -15.74 27.80 11.18
CA ALA A 393 -16.16 29.18 11.47
C ALA A 393 -14.97 30.13 11.56
N TYR A 394 -13.97 29.79 12.38
CA TYR A 394 -12.75 30.59 12.51
C TYR A 394 -12.01 30.77 11.18
N HIS A 395 -11.94 29.68 10.37
CA HIS A 395 -11.32 29.74 9.05
C HIS A 395 -12.05 30.71 8.12
N ILE A 396 -13.37 30.57 7.97
CA ILE A 396 -14.19 31.41 7.09
C ILE A 396 -14.17 32.88 7.57
N ASP A 397 -14.29 33.12 8.86
CA ASP A 397 -14.27 34.49 9.41
C ASP A 397 -12.90 35.14 9.23
N ALA A 398 -11.81 34.40 9.37
CA ALA A 398 -10.47 34.91 9.07
C ALA A 398 -10.30 35.30 7.59
N LEU A 399 -10.91 34.56 6.66
CA LEU A 399 -10.90 34.88 5.22
C LEU A 399 -11.75 36.14 4.94
N ARG A 400 -12.94 36.24 5.54
CA ARG A 400 -13.79 37.44 5.43
C ARG A 400 -13.11 38.68 5.97
N ALA A 401 -12.43 38.56 7.10
CA ALA A 401 -11.65 39.66 7.70
C ALA A 401 -10.50 40.15 6.79
N LYS A 402 -9.98 39.27 5.92
CA LYS A 402 -9.00 39.60 4.88
C LYS A 402 -9.63 40.13 3.58
N GLY A 403 -10.95 40.34 3.55
CA GLY A 403 -11.67 40.88 2.41
C GLY A 403 -12.13 39.85 1.37
N LEU A 404 -12.05 38.53 1.68
CA LEU A 404 -12.53 37.49 0.79
C LEU A 404 -14.03 37.23 1.07
N HIS A 405 -14.88 37.64 0.14
CA HIS A 405 -16.33 37.50 0.27
C HIS A 405 -16.96 36.68 -0.89
N ASP A 406 -16.15 36.20 -1.81
CA ASP A 406 -16.62 35.35 -2.91
C ASP A 406 -17.20 34.04 -2.35
N PHE A 407 -18.50 33.83 -2.62
CA PHE A 407 -19.28 32.72 -2.12
C PHE A 407 -18.75 31.37 -2.61
N ASP A 408 -18.38 31.27 -3.89
CA ASP A 408 -17.91 30.02 -4.49
C ASP A 408 -16.55 29.62 -3.92
N VAL A 409 -15.67 30.59 -3.68
CA VAL A 409 -14.37 30.35 -3.02
C VAL A 409 -14.58 29.90 -1.57
N LEU A 410 -15.41 30.62 -0.80
CA LEU A 410 -15.69 30.25 0.59
C LEU A 410 -16.34 28.88 0.68
N ARG A 411 -17.23 28.52 -0.23
CA ARG A 411 -17.85 27.19 -0.33
C ARG A 411 -16.81 26.10 -0.65
N ALA A 412 -15.89 26.38 -1.58
CA ALA A 412 -14.87 25.41 -1.98
C ALA A 412 -13.89 25.08 -0.84
N VAL A 413 -13.55 26.06 0.02
CA VAL A 413 -12.60 25.88 1.11
C VAL A 413 -13.23 25.50 2.45
N SER A 414 -14.58 25.53 2.53
CA SER A 414 -15.33 25.09 3.71
C SER A 414 -15.06 23.61 4.03
N LEU A 415 -15.02 23.29 5.33
CA LEU A 415 -14.98 21.92 5.82
C LEU A 415 -16.29 21.18 5.63
N ILE A 416 -17.41 21.92 5.47
CA ILE A 416 -18.74 21.38 5.28
C ILE A 416 -19.17 21.59 3.83
N GLU A 417 -19.50 20.50 3.17
CA GLU A 417 -20.22 20.49 1.91
C GLU A 417 -21.71 20.56 2.22
N GLU A 418 -22.37 21.61 1.75
CA GLU A 418 -23.80 21.81 2.00
C GLU A 418 -24.69 21.12 0.95
N ASP A 419 -24.15 20.86 -0.24
CA ASP A 419 -24.82 20.09 -1.29
C ASP A 419 -24.82 18.60 -0.94
N ASN A 420 -25.76 17.82 -1.49
CA ASN A 420 -25.81 16.36 -1.34
C ASN A 420 -25.89 15.84 0.12
N GLY A 421 -26.64 16.50 0.98
CA GLY A 421 -26.98 16.01 2.32
C GLY A 421 -25.97 16.35 3.41
N ARG A 422 -25.27 17.45 3.28
CA ARG A 422 -24.29 17.97 4.26
C ARG A 422 -23.23 16.94 4.67
N ARG A 423 -22.02 17.15 4.24
CA ARG A 423 -20.91 16.22 4.51
C ARG A 423 -19.67 16.95 5.00
N VAL A 424 -18.91 16.32 5.87
CA VAL A 424 -17.59 16.81 6.31
C VAL A 424 -16.56 16.38 5.27
N ARG A 425 -15.78 17.34 4.75
CA ARG A 425 -14.69 17.11 3.80
C ARG A 425 -13.38 16.80 4.55
N MET A 426 -13.03 15.54 4.64
CA MET A 426 -11.87 15.10 5.41
C MET A 426 -10.54 15.58 4.83
N GLY A 427 -10.43 15.67 3.49
CA GLY A 427 -9.26 16.23 2.83
C GLY A 427 -9.03 17.71 3.17
N ASN A 428 -10.10 18.53 3.23
CA ASN A 428 -10.00 19.93 3.63
C ASN A 428 -9.63 20.05 5.12
N LEU A 429 -10.18 19.18 5.97
CA LEU A 429 -9.83 19.14 7.40
C LEU A 429 -8.34 18.83 7.59
N ALA A 430 -7.84 17.78 6.92
CA ALA A 430 -6.42 17.44 6.97
C ALA A 430 -5.53 18.57 6.44
N PHE A 431 -5.94 19.22 5.34
CA PHE A 431 -5.21 20.35 4.76
C PHE A 431 -5.10 21.53 5.72
N LEU A 432 -6.20 21.95 6.35
CA LEU A 432 -6.20 23.07 7.28
C LEU A 432 -5.43 22.78 8.56
N GLY A 433 -5.57 21.55 9.07
CA GLY A 433 -4.92 21.10 10.31
C GLY A 433 -3.46 20.71 10.16
N SER A 434 -2.86 20.81 8.97
CA SER A 434 -1.47 20.42 8.72
C SER A 434 -0.60 21.59 8.26
N HIS A 435 0.65 21.68 8.77
CA HIS A 435 1.60 22.69 8.30
C HIS A 435 2.15 22.37 6.91
N SER A 436 2.14 21.11 6.52
CA SER A 436 2.65 20.62 5.24
C SER A 436 1.69 19.60 4.64
N VAL A 437 1.46 19.70 3.34
CA VAL A 437 0.63 18.79 2.55
C VAL A 437 1.45 18.33 1.35
N ASN A 438 1.64 17.04 1.16
CA ASN A 438 2.40 16.58 0.01
C ASN A 438 1.60 15.65 -0.91
N GLY A 439 1.92 15.76 -2.20
CA GLY A 439 1.63 14.73 -3.19
C GLY A 439 2.77 13.71 -3.24
N VAL A 440 2.57 12.65 -4.02
CA VAL A 440 3.43 11.46 -4.04
C VAL A 440 4.11 11.21 -5.40
N SER A 441 3.99 12.16 -6.33
CA SER A 441 4.75 12.32 -7.56
C SER A 441 4.70 13.78 -8.02
N ALA A 442 5.59 14.19 -8.91
CA ALA A 442 5.63 15.56 -9.41
C ALA A 442 4.32 15.95 -10.12
N LEU A 443 3.82 15.07 -11.00
CA LEU A 443 2.55 15.27 -11.70
C LEU A 443 1.38 15.35 -10.71
N HIS A 444 1.31 14.43 -9.76
CA HIS A 444 0.26 14.41 -8.73
C HIS A 444 0.23 15.70 -7.93
N SER A 445 1.38 16.15 -7.45
CA SER A 445 1.50 17.39 -6.67
C SER A 445 1.09 18.63 -7.47
N LYS A 446 1.41 18.64 -8.78
CA LYS A 446 0.95 19.69 -9.70
C LYS A 446 -0.57 19.67 -9.88
N LEU A 447 -1.14 18.49 -10.06
CA LEU A 447 -2.59 18.33 -10.23
C LEU A 447 -3.34 18.68 -8.95
N MET A 448 -2.84 18.31 -7.76
CA MET A 448 -3.43 18.74 -6.48
C MET A 448 -3.62 20.27 -6.41
N LYS A 449 -2.62 21.03 -6.86
CA LYS A 449 -2.63 22.51 -6.86
C LYS A 449 -3.65 23.10 -7.84
N SER A 450 -4.03 22.37 -8.87
CA SER A 450 -4.92 22.87 -9.94
C SER A 450 -6.32 22.23 -9.94
N THR A 451 -6.56 21.22 -9.09
CA THR A 451 -7.82 20.49 -9.02
C THR A 451 -8.37 20.45 -7.59
N VAL A 452 -8.16 19.35 -6.88
CA VAL A 452 -8.81 19.04 -5.58
C VAL A 452 -8.54 20.06 -4.47
N PHE A 453 -7.41 20.74 -4.49
CA PHE A 453 -7.04 21.77 -3.52
C PHE A 453 -6.76 23.13 -4.16
N ALA A 454 -7.32 23.40 -5.36
CA ALA A 454 -7.00 24.62 -6.11
C ALA A 454 -7.27 25.90 -5.31
N GLU A 455 -8.43 26.03 -4.68
CA GLU A 455 -8.77 27.21 -3.90
C GLU A 455 -7.97 27.29 -2.58
N LEU A 456 -7.77 26.16 -1.90
CA LEU A 456 -6.91 26.12 -0.71
C LEU A 456 -5.44 26.46 -1.06
N HIS A 457 -4.95 26.01 -2.21
CA HIS A 457 -3.60 26.35 -2.67
C HIS A 457 -3.41 27.85 -2.93
N LYS A 458 -4.42 28.50 -3.52
CA LYS A 458 -4.37 29.98 -3.71
C LYS A 458 -4.24 30.72 -2.38
N LEU A 459 -4.92 30.22 -1.34
CA LEU A 459 -4.87 30.82 0.01
C LEU A 459 -3.59 30.46 0.78
N TYR A 460 -3.06 29.26 0.56
CA TYR A 460 -1.90 28.71 1.28
C TYR A 460 -0.85 28.13 0.30
N PRO A 461 -0.23 28.98 -0.55
CA PRO A 461 0.59 28.52 -1.69
C PRO A 461 1.84 27.73 -1.27
N GLN A 462 2.30 27.87 -0.03
CA GLN A 462 3.51 27.22 0.47
C GLN A 462 3.24 25.82 1.07
N ARG A 463 1.97 25.45 1.30
CA ARG A 463 1.66 24.20 1.99
C ARG A 463 1.84 22.97 1.13
N ILE A 464 1.51 23.01 -0.19
CA ILE A 464 1.61 21.86 -1.07
C ILE A 464 3.02 21.71 -1.64
N ASN A 465 3.64 20.58 -1.33
CA ASN A 465 4.94 20.18 -1.85
C ASN A 465 4.88 18.76 -2.46
N ASN A 466 6.00 18.29 -3.00
CA ASN A 466 6.12 16.95 -3.57
C ASN A 466 7.11 16.10 -2.79
N LYS A 467 6.70 14.86 -2.51
CA LYS A 467 7.59 13.79 -2.04
C LYS A 467 7.30 12.55 -2.88
N THR A 468 8.07 12.39 -3.96
CA THR A 468 7.88 11.24 -4.84
C THR A 468 8.14 9.94 -4.07
N ASN A 469 7.21 9.00 -4.18
CA ASN A 469 7.32 7.72 -3.50
C ASN A 469 8.59 6.97 -3.89
N GLY A 470 8.98 6.04 -3.04
CA GLY A 470 10.06 5.10 -3.27
C GLY A 470 9.72 3.71 -2.72
N ILE A 471 10.63 2.78 -2.92
CA ILE A 471 10.52 1.38 -2.49
C ILE A 471 11.79 0.98 -1.72
N THR A 472 11.68 0.04 -0.79
CA THR A 472 12.87 -0.57 -0.15
C THR A 472 13.50 -1.58 -1.09
N PHE A 473 14.80 -1.40 -1.37
CA PHE A 473 15.55 -2.34 -2.23
C PHE A 473 15.88 -3.63 -1.50
N ARG A 474 15.95 -3.60 -0.17
CA ARG A 474 16.19 -4.77 0.69
C ARG A 474 15.16 -5.86 0.42
N ARG A 475 13.87 -5.51 0.41
CA ARG A 475 12.80 -6.45 0.06
C ARG A 475 12.69 -6.70 -1.45
N TRP A 476 12.62 -5.62 -2.25
CA TRP A 476 12.21 -5.71 -3.66
C TRP A 476 13.34 -6.06 -4.63
N LEU A 477 14.59 -6.08 -4.17
CA LEU A 477 15.74 -6.56 -4.92
C LEU A 477 16.48 -7.66 -4.14
N TYR A 478 17.01 -7.36 -2.94
CA TYR A 478 17.90 -8.29 -2.24
C TYR A 478 17.19 -9.59 -1.85
N GLN A 479 16.00 -9.47 -1.29
CA GLN A 479 15.18 -10.61 -0.89
C GLN A 479 14.43 -11.25 -2.06
N ALA A 480 13.76 -10.46 -2.89
CA ALA A 480 12.92 -10.96 -3.97
C ALA A 480 13.74 -11.53 -5.15
N ASN A 481 14.97 -11.03 -5.37
CA ASN A 481 15.81 -11.44 -6.50
C ASN A 481 17.29 -11.60 -6.10
N PRO A 482 17.61 -12.57 -5.25
CA PRO A 482 18.97 -12.74 -4.74
C PRO A 482 20.00 -13.04 -5.84
N GLN A 483 19.59 -13.69 -6.93
CA GLN A 483 20.51 -13.95 -8.06
C GLN A 483 20.88 -12.68 -8.82
N LEU A 484 19.90 -11.79 -9.07
CA LEU A 484 20.19 -10.48 -9.66
C LEU A 484 21.05 -9.66 -8.69
N THR A 485 20.74 -9.67 -7.40
CA THR A 485 21.54 -8.99 -6.37
C THR A 485 22.99 -9.43 -6.38
N ALA A 486 23.24 -10.74 -6.40
CA ALA A 486 24.60 -11.30 -6.45
C ALA A 486 25.36 -10.84 -7.71
N MET A 487 24.69 -10.85 -8.87
CA MET A 487 25.26 -10.39 -10.14
C MET A 487 25.59 -8.88 -10.09
N LEU A 488 24.73 -8.07 -9.48
CA LEU A 488 24.97 -6.64 -9.32
C LEU A 488 26.11 -6.36 -8.33
N VAL A 489 26.20 -7.12 -7.24
CA VAL A 489 27.32 -7.03 -6.27
C VAL A 489 28.64 -7.45 -6.92
N GLU A 490 28.66 -8.49 -7.74
CA GLU A 490 29.85 -8.87 -8.51
C GLU A 490 30.31 -7.74 -9.44
N ALA A 491 29.36 -7.03 -10.09
CA ALA A 491 29.67 -5.96 -11.03
C ALA A 491 30.08 -4.64 -10.38
N LEU A 492 29.46 -4.27 -9.24
CA LEU A 492 29.54 -2.93 -8.63
C LEU A 492 30.21 -2.90 -7.24
N GLY A 493 30.52 -4.08 -6.69
CA GLY A 493 31.05 -4.22 -5.33
C GLY A 493 29.98 -4.37 -4.24
N PRO A 494 30.36 -4.93 -3.06
CA PRO A 494 29.44 -5.20 -1.96
C PRO A 494 28.84 -3.92 -1.33
N GLU A 495 29.47 -2.77 -1.50
CA GLU A 495 28.97 -1.49 -1.01
C GLU A 495 27.67 -1.05 -1.72
N LEU A 496 27.29 -1.73 -2.82
CA LEU A 496 25.98 -1.54 -3.46
C LEU A 496 24.85 -1.82 -2.47
N LEU A 497 25.02 -2.78 -1.56
CA LEU A 497 23.99 -3.15 -0.58
C LEU A 497 23.72 -2.04 0.45
N ASP A 498 24.74 -1.21 0.72
CA ASP A 498 24.65 -0.12 1.68
C ASP A 498 24.24 1.22 1.04
N ASP A 499 24.60 1.40 -0.25
CA ASP A 499 24.31 2.62 -1.01
C ASP A 499 23.80 2.30 -2.43
N PRO A 500 22.62 1.66 -2.55
CA PRO A 500 22.07 1.36 -3.87
C PRO A 500 21.66 2.61 -4.65
N GLU A 501 21.28 3.68 -3.96
CA GLU A 501 20.87 4.95 -4.55
C GLU A 501 22.03 5.61 -5.31
N GLY A 502 23.20 5.71 -4.69
CA GLY A 502 24.37 6.32 -5.32
C GLY A 502 25.08 5.40 -6.31
N ARG A 503 24.97 4.08 -6.19
CA ARG A 503 25.82 3.13 -6.92
C ARG A 503 25.15 2.45 -8.13
N LEU A 504 23.83 2.26 -8.13
CA LEU A 504 23.16 1.57 -9.25
C LEU A 504 23.41 2.23 -10.59
N ALA A 505 23.55 3.53 -10.64
CA ALA A 505 23.87 4.25 -11.89
C ALA A 505 25.20 3.81 -12.53
N ASN A 506 26.14 3.27 -11.73
CA ASN A 506 27.41 2.73 -12.24
C ASN A 506 27.23 1.44 -13.08
N LEU A 507 26.01 0.87 -13.09
CA LEU A 507 25.67 -0.25 -13.97
C LEU A 507 25.51 0.17 -15.45
N VAL A 508 25.30 1.43 -15.75
CA VAL A 508 25.06 1.93 -17.12
C VAL A 508 26.09 1.41 -18.15
N PRO A 509 27.42 1.44 -17.91
CA PRO A 509 28.40 0.90 -18.86
C PRO A 509 28.29 -0.61 -19.09
N PHE A 510 27.66 -1.34 -18.18
CA PHE A 510 27.48 -2.78 -18.32
C PHE A 510 26.36 -3.13 -19.31
N ALA A 511 25.44 -2.22 -19.60
CA ALA A 511 24.42 -2.40 -20.60
C ALA A 511 24.98 -2.69 -22.00
N ASP A 512 26.17 -2.17 -22.30
CA ASP A 512 26.83 -2.40 -23.59
C ASP A 512 27.73 -3.66 -23.61
N LYS A 513 27.95 -4.29 -22.43
CA LYS A 513 28.76 -5.51 -22.34
C LYS A 513 27.94 -6.75 -22.69
N GLY A 514 28.26 -7.41 -23.82
CA GLY A 514 27.51 -8.60 -24.27
C GLY A 514 27.49 -9.77 -23.30
N SER A 515 28.58 -9.98 -22.52
CA SER A 515 28.64 -11.01 -21.49
C SER A 515 27.66 -10.73 -20.34
N PHE A 516 27.57 -9.47 -19.90
CA PHE A 516 26.67 -9.07 -18.82
C PHE A 516 25.19 -9.20 -19.25
N ARG A 517 24.84 -8.76 -20.47
CA ARG A 517 23.49 -8.97 -21.02
C ARG A 517 23.07 -10.44 -21.06
N LYS A 518 24.02 -11.36 -21.43
CA LYS A 518 23.76 -12.82 -21.42
C LYS A 518 23.51 -13.36 -20.02
N GLN A 519 24.27 -12.91 -19.03
CA GLN A 519 24.06 -13.29 -17.63
C GLN A 519 22.72 -12.75 -17.11
N PHE A 520 22.39 -11.49 -17.44
CA PHE A 520 21.11 -10.87 -17.09
C PHE A 520 19.92 -11.62 -17.68
N ALA A 521 20.01 -12.02 -18.96
CA ALA A 521 18.99 -12.85 -19.63
C ALA A 521 18.83 -14.22 -18.98
N ALA A 522 19.94 -14.87 -18.63
CA ALA A 522 19.92 -16.18 -17.97
C ALA A 522 19.27 -16.11 -16.56
N GLN A 523 19.60 -15.08 -15.78
CA GLN A 523 18.98 -14.83 -14.48
C GLN A 523 17.47 -14.60 -14.63
N ARG A 524 17.05 -13.80 -15.64
CA ARG A 524 15.64 -13.58 -15.94
C ARG A 524 14.92 -14.90 -16.26
N LEU A 525 15.50 -15.71 -17.13
CA LEU A 525 14.92 -17.01 -17.51
C LEU A 525 14.76 -17.93 -16.29
N HIS A 526 15.68 -17.89 -15.33
CA HIS A 526 15.58 -18.64 -14.09
C HIS A 526 14.33 -18.19 -13.30
N SER A 527 14.14 -16.89 -13.09
CA SER A 527 12.96 -16.35 -12.40
C SER A 527 11.65 -16.70 -13.14
N LYS A 528 11.66 -16.69 -14.48
CA LYS A 528 10.49 -17.07 -15.30
C LYS A 528 10.15 -18.55 -15.17
N ARG A 529 11.13 -19.44 -15.06
CA ARG A 529 10.90 -20.86 -14.79
C ARG A 529 10.27 -21.08 -13.43
N ALA A 530 10.74 -20.38 -12.40
CA ALA A 530 10.14 -20.44 -11.07
C ALA A 530 8.68 -19.96 -11.09
N LEU A 531 8.39 -18.84 -11.75
CA LEU A 531 7.02 -18.35 -11.88
C LEU A 531 6.14 -19.29 -12.74
N ALA A 532 6.68 -19.92 -13.76
CA ALA A 532 5.96 -20.89 -14.57
C ALA A 532 5.50 -22.11 -13.74
N SER A 533 6.35 -22.58 -12.80
CA SER A 533 5.96 -23.62 -11.85
C SER A 533 4.82 -23.15 -10.94
N ILE A 534 4.92 -21.95 -10.37
CA ILE A 534 3.85 -21.36 -9.53
C ILE A 534 2.53 -21.24 -10.31
N ILE A 535 2.58 -20.84 -11.58
CA ILE A 535 1.38 -20.77 -12.44
C ILE A 535 0.77 -22.16 -12.63
N GLN A 536 1.61 -23.15 -12.94
CA GLN A 536 1.15 -24.54 -13.10
C GLN A 536 0.50 -25.07 -11.81
N ASP A 537 1.13 -24.84 -10.66
CA ASP A 537 0.65 -25.36 -9.38
C ASP A 537 -0.64 -24.67 -8.92
N ARG A 538 -0.79 -23.35 -9.16
CA ARG A 538 -1.93 -22.57 -8.67
C ARG A 538 -3.17 -22.60 -9.59
N VAL A 539 -2.96 -22.62 -10.89
CA VAL A 539 -4.05 -22.48 -11.88
C VAL A 539 -4.04 -23.56 -12.99
N GLY A 540 -3.12 -24.50 -12.94
CA GLY A 540 -3.07 -25.64 -13.88
C GLY A 540 -2.71 -25.26 -15.33
N VAL A 541 -2.12 -24.08 -15.55
CA VAL A 541 -1.77 -23.59 -16.90
C VAL A 541 -0.27 -23.75 -17.12
N THR A 542 0.11 -24.55 -18.11
CA THR A 542 1.50 -24.64 -18.55
C THR A 542 1.85 -23.46 -19.45
N VAL A 543 2.90 -22.72 -19.10
CA VAL A 543 3.40 -21.58 -19.87
C VAL A 543 4.85 -21.81 -20.29
N ASN A 544 5.23 -21.27 -21.47
CA ASN A 544 6.62 -21.30 -21.94
C ASN A 544 7.42 -20.17 -21.27
N PRO A 545 8.44 -20.46 -20.46
CA PRO A 545 9.25 -19.42 -19.82
C PRO A 545 10.11 -18.59 -20.79
N GLU A 546 10.26 -19.02 -22.07
CA GLU A 546 10.94 -18.22 -23.08
C GLU A 546 10.02 -17.20 -23.78
N ALA A 547 8.68 -17.32 -23.61
CA ALA A 547 7.72 -16.34 -24.09
C ALA A 547 7.86 -15.00 -23.35
N LEU A 548 7.42 -13.91 -23.95
CA LEU A 548 7.34 -12.59 -23.31
C LEU A 548 6.33 -12.65 -22.13
N PHE A 549 6.79 -12.43 -20.91
CA PHE A 549 5.92 -12.32 -19.73
C PHE A 549 5.45 -10.88 -19.56
N ASP A 550 4.22 -10.63 -19.95
CA ASP A 550 3.53 -9.35 -19.97
C ASP A 550 2.59 -9.28 -18.73
N VAL A 551 2.91 -8.40 -17.78
CA VAL A 551 2.42 -8.50 -16.41
C VAL A 551 1.66 -7.26 -15.99
N GLN A 552 0.39 -7.43 -15.59
CA GLN A 552 -0.43 -6.42 -14.96
C GLN A 552 -0.96 -6.93 -13.61
N VAL A 553 -0.21 -6.70 -12.53
CA VAL A 553 -0.55 -7.16 -11.18
C VAL A 553 -0.71 -5.97 -10.25
N LYS A 554 -1.95 -5.67 -9.94
CA LYS A 554 -2.38 -4.55 -9.10
C LYS A 554 -3.87 -4.69 -8.76
N ARG A 555 -4.36 -3.95 -7.75
CA ARG A 555 -5.79 -3.90 -7.43
C ARG A 555 -6.62 -3.73 -8.71
N ILE A 556 -7.69 -4.51 -8.86
CA ILE A 556 -8.58 -4.37 -10.01
C ILE A 556 -9.46 -3.15 -9.82
N HIS A 557 -9.33 -2.22 -10.74
CA HIS A 557 -10.09 -0.96 -10.76
C HIS A 557 -10.16 -0.41 -12.17
N GLU A 558 -11.29 0.21 -12.54
CA GLU A 558 -11.50 0.68 -13.92
C GLU A 558 -10.45 1.69 -14.37
N TYR A 559 -10.00 2.62 -13.50
CA TYR A 559 -8.97 3.61 -13.87
C TYR A 559 -7.58 2.99 -14.14
N LYS A 560 -7.30 1.80 -13.58
CA LYS A 560 -6.04 1.04 -13.83
C LYS A 560 -6.06 0.32 -15.17
N ARG A 561 -7.23 0.29 -15.78
CA ARG A 561 -7.51 -0.15 -17.16
C ARG A 561 -7.09 -1.58 -17.49
N GLN A 562 -7.29 -2.53 -16.55
CA GLN A 562 -7.18 -3.95 -16.90
C GLN A 562 -8.07 -4.30 -18.10
N LEU A 563 -9.22 -3.62 -18.23
CA LEU A 563 -10.11 -3.78 -19.39
C LEU A 563 -9.39 -3.44 -20.70
N LEU A 564 -8.60 -2.35 -20.77
CA LEU A 564 -7.80 -2.00 -21.96
C LEU A 564 -6.85 -3.12 -22.36
N ASN A 565 -6.16 -3.71 -21.38
CA ASN A 565 -5.26 -4.85 -21.62
C ASN A 565 -6.03 -6.10 -22.07
N LEU A 566 -7.22 -6.36 -21.53
CA LEU A 566 -8.09 -7.47 -21.98
C LEU A 566 -8.61 -7.24 -23.40
N LEU A 567 -9.02 -6.02 -23.77
CA LEU A 567 -9.40 -5.69 -25.15
C LEU A 567 -8.22 -5.92 -26.12
N HIS A 568 -7.01 -5.48 -25.74
CA HIS A 568 -5.80 -5.76 -26.52
C HIS A 568 -5.54 -7.27 -26.62
N THR A 569 -5.72 -8.03 -25.55
CA THR A 569 -5.55 -9.49 -25.52
C THR A 569 -6.49 -10.19 -26.53
N VAL A 570 -7.74 -9.73 -26.58
CA VAL A 570 -8.74 -10.25 -27.56
C VAL A 570 -8.34 -9.84 -28.99
N ALA A 571 -7.91 -8.61 -29.20
CA ALA A 571 -7.43 -8.15 -30.51
C ALA A 571 -6.23 -8.98 -31.01
N LEU A 572 -5.28 -9.24 -30.12
CA LEU A 572 -4.10 -10.07 -30.44
C LEU A 572 -4.51 -11.51 -30.75
N TYR A 573 -5.43 -12.09 -29.96
CA TYR A 573 -5.99 -13.40 -30.22
C TYR A 573 -6.64 -13.49 -31.61
N GLN A 574 -7.48 -12.50 -31.98
CA GLN A 574 -8.10 -12.44 -33.30
C GLN A 574 -7.07 -12.27 -34.42
N ALA A 575 -6.06 -11.42 -34.22
CA ALA A 575 -5.00 -11.18 -35.20
C ALA A 575 -4.18 -12.44 -35.46
N ILE A 576 -3.79 -13.21 -34.44
CA ILE A 576 -3.06 -14.47 -34.59
C ILE A 576 -3.92 -15.51 -35.35
N ARG A 577 -5.21 -15.59 -35.08
CA ARG A 577 -6.12 -16.52 -35.79
C ARG A 577 -6.31 -16.16 -37.26
N ASN A 578 -6.40 -14.84 -37.55
CA ASN A 578 -6.62 -14.37 -38.92
C ASN A 578 -5.36 -14.51 -39.78
N ASP A 579 -4.19 -14.34 -39.20
CA ASP A 579 -2.91 -14.50 -39.90
C ASP A 579 -1.86 -15.25 -39.05
N PRO A 580 -1.99 -16.58 -38.96
CA PRO A 580 -1.07 -17.40 -38.20
C PRO A 580 0.33 -17.53 -38.82
N GLY A 581 0.54 -17.00 -40.06
CA GLY A 581 1.80 -17.00 -40.74
C GLY A 581 2.78 -15.89 -40.36
N ILE A 582 2.30 -14.86 -39.67
CA ILE A 582 3.15 -13.79 -39.14
C ILE A 582 4.05 -14.35 -38.02
N ASN A 583 5.27 -13.82 -37.93
CA ASN A 583 6.21 -14.15 -36.86
C ASN A 583 5.79 -13.44 -35.56
N TRP A 584 4.68 -13.93 -34.95
CA TRP A 584 4.18 -13.45 -33.69
C TRP A 584 5.14 -13.76 -32.53
N VAL A 585 5.31 -12.83 -31.60
CA VAL A 585 6.03 -13.04 -30.35
C VAL A 585 5.20 -13.93 -29.43
N PRO A 586 5.69 -15.11 -29.02
CA PRO A 586 5.04 -15.89 -27.98
C PRO A 586 4.89 -15.06 -26.69
N ARG A 587 3.68 -14.97 -26.14
CA ARG A 587 3.36 -14.07 -25.03
C ARG A 587 2.51 -14.76 -23.97
N VAL A 588 2.81 -14.48 -22.71
CA VAL A 588 2.00 -14.84 -21.55
C VAL A 588 1.50 -13.56 -20.88
N LYS A 589 0.20 -13.30 -20.98
CA LYS A 589 -0.48 -12.23 -20.27
C LYS A 589 -0.78 -12.68 -18.86
N ILE A 590 -0.19 -12.03 -17.87
CA ILE A 590 -0.32 -12.38 -16.45
C ILE A 590 -1.05 -11.26 -15.71
N PHE A 591 -2.24 -11.59 -15.22
CA PHE A 591 -3.06 -10.72 -14.39
C PHE A 591 -3.10 -11.25 -12.96
N ALA A 592 -3.13 -10.36 -11.99
CA ALA A 592 -3.44 -10.65 -10.60
C ALA A 592 -3.92 -9.39 -9.89
N GLY A 593 -4.75 -9.55 -8.88
CA GLY A 593 -5.24 -8.46 -8.06
C GLY A 593 -6.62 -8.72 -7.51
N LYS A 594 -6.93 -8.08 -6.40
CA LYS A 594 -8.22 -8.17 -5.73
C LYS A 594 -9.10 -6.99 -6.16
N ALA A 595 -10.40 -7.25 -6.36
CA ALA A 595 -11.42 -6.21 -6.48
C ALA A 595 -12.01 -5.94 -5.09
N ALA A 596 -12.40 -4.69 -4.79
CA ALA A 596 -13.18 -4.42 -3.58
C ALA A 596 -14.47 -5.26 -3.58
N ALA A 597 -14.89 -5.74 -2.41
CA ALA A 597 -15.99 -6.71 -2.28
C ALA A 597 -17.31 -6.21 -2.91
N SER A 598 -17.60 -4.91 -2.78
CA SER A 598 -18.80 -4.25 -3.34
C SER A 598 -18.63 -3.76 -4.79
N TYR A 599 -17.42 -3.85 -5.37
CA TYR A 599 -17.12 -3.29 -6.70
C TYR A 599 -17.47 -4.26 -7.83
N HIS A 600 -18.72 -4.29 -8.22
CA HIS A 600 -19.27 -5.26 -9.18
C HIS A 600 -18.58 -5.23 -10.55
N GLN A 601 -18.33 -4.02 -11.11
CA GLN A 601 -17.63 -3.87 -12.39
C GLN A 601 -16.22 -4.47 -12.35
N ALA A 602 -15.47 -4.24 -11.27
CA ALA A 602 -14.13 -4.81 -11.11
C ALA A 602 -14.18 -6.36 -11.02
N LYS A 603 -15.17 -6.92 -10.33
CA LYS A 603 -15.39 -8.37 -10.30
C LYS A 603 -15.75 -8.94 -11.68
N LEU A 604 -16.55 -8.21 -12.46
CA LEU A 604 -16.89 -8.58 -13.82
C LEU A 604 -15.67 -8.56 -14.76
N ILE A 605 -14.74 -7.62 -14.54
CA ILE A 605 -13.46 -7.58 -15.28
C ILE A 605 -12.58 -8.80 -14.93
N ILE A 606 -12.55 -9.24 -13.66
CA ILE A 606 -11.87 -10.48 -13.25
C ILE A 606 -12.49 -11.68 -13.97
N LYS A 607 -13.83 -11.75 -13.98
CA LYS A 607 -14.56 -12.84 -14.68
C LYS A 607 -14.23 -12.85 -16.18
N LEU A 608 -14.20 -11.66 -16.82
CA LEU A 608 -13.83 -11.54 -18.23
C LEU A 608 -12.40 -12.04 -18.49
N ALA A 609 -11.43 -11.70 -17.62
CA ALA A 609 -10.07 -12.20 -17.75
C ALA A 609 -10.00 -13.73 -17.72
N ASN A 610 -10.73 -14.36 -16.80
CA ASN A 610 -10.80 -15.81 -16.68
C ASN A 610 -11.55 -16.48 -17.86
N ASP A 611 -12.61 -15.87 -18.37
CA ASP A 611 -13.34 -16.36 -19.54
C ASP A 611 -12.51 -16.25 -20.82
N ILE A 612 -11.79 -15.16 -21.02
CA ILE A 612 -10.82 -15.01 -22.11
C ILE A 612 -9.71 -16.06 -21.97
N ALA A 613 -9.17 -16.26 -20.78
CA ALA A 613 -8.15 -17.28 -20.51
C ALA A 613 -8.64 -18.67 -20.89
N ARG A 614 -9.87 -19.03 -20.52
CA ARG A 614 -10.47 -20.32 -20.83
C ARG A 614 -10.59 -20.55 -22.35
N VAL A 615 -10.97 -19.54 -23.11
CA VAL A 615 -11.10 -19.66 -24.58
C VAL A 615 -9.72 -19.68 -25.25
N VAL A 616 -8.87 -18.71 -24.96
CA VAL A 616 -7.56 -18.53 -25.62
C VAL A 616 -6.62 -19.72 -25.33
N ASN A 617 -6.56 -20.15 -24.05
CA ASN A 617 -5.62 -21.20 -23.65
C ASN A 617 -5.95 -22.57 -24.24
N ASN A 618 -7.21 -22.78 -24.63
CA ASN A 618 -7.69 -24.04 -25.20
C ASN A 618 -7.84 -24.02 -26.74
N ASP A 619 -7.59 -22.88 -27.40
CA ASP A 619 -7.67 -22.78 -28.86
C ASP A 619 -6.37 -23.26 -29.50
N PRO A 620 -6.39 -24.43 -30.25
CA PRO A 620 -5.21 -24.96 -30.89
C PRO A 620 -4.70 -24.06 -32.03
N THR A 621 -5.53 -23.16 -32.56
CA THR A 621 -5.14 -22.28 -33.68
C THR A 621 -4.09 -21.24 -33.29
N VAL A 622 -4.06 -20.82 -32.04
CA VAL A 622 -3.02 -19.92 -31.55
C VAL A 622 -1.70 -20.61 -31.21
N ARG A 623 -1.65 -21.96 -31.27
CA ARG A 623 -0.42 -22.77 -31.19
C ARG A 623 0.50 -22.42 -30.01
N GLY A 624 -0.06 -22.02 -28.87
CA GLY A 624 0.73 -21.59 -27.72
C GLY A 624 1.41 -20.21 -27.84
N LEU A 625 1.15 -19.46 -28.91
CA LEU A 625 1.66 -18.11 -29.10
C LEU A 625 1.07 -17.10 -28.09
N LEU A 626 -0.11 -17.39 -27.58
CA LEU A 626 -0.75 -16.56 -26.57
C LEU A 626 -1.29 -17.45 -25.43
N LYS A 627 -0.92 -17.11 -24.21
CA LYS A 627 -1.49 -17.65 -22.99
C LYS A 627 -1.96 -16.50 -22.10
N VAL A 628 -3.07 -16.72 -21.40
CA VAL A 628 -3.66 -15.75 -20.47
C VAL A 628 -3.80 -16.43 -19.12
N VAL A 629 -3.31 -15.75 -18.08
CA VAL A 629 -3.28 -16.27 -16.71
C VAL A 629 -3.83 -15.20 -15.75
N PHE A 630 -4.77 -15.58 -14.91
CA PHE A 630 -5.17 -14.79 -13.74
C PHE A 630 -4.73 -15.55 -12.49
N LEU A 631 -3.77 -14.98 -11.74
CA LEU A 631 -3.28 -15.56 -10.50
C LEU A 631 -4.12 -15.07 -9.31
N PRO A 632 -4.81 -15.96 -8.60
CA PRO A 632 -5.63 -15.58 -7.46
C PRO A 632 -4.81 -15.19 -6.24
N ASN A 633 -5.45 -14.43 -5.37
CA ASN A 633 -4.93 -14.03 -4.06
C ASN A 633 -3.58 -13.31 -4.10
N TYR A 634 -3.50 -12.28 -4.93
CA TYR A 634 -2.31 -11.44 -5.02
C TYR A 634 -1.99 -10.79 -3.67
N ASN A 635 -0.79 -10.99 -3.16
CA ASN A 635 -0.24 -10.53 -1.90
C ASN A 635 1.26 -10.21 -2.05
N VAL A 636 1.95 -9.85 -0.97
CA VAL A 636 3.38 -9.48 -1.02
C VAL A 636 4.25 -10.66 -1.45
N SER A 637 4.03 -11.86 -0.91
CA SER A 637 4.81 -13.06 -1.25
C SER A 637 4.68 -13.44 -2.72
N LEU A 638 3.47 -13.34 -3.29
CA LEU A 638 3.26 -13.59 -4.71
C LEU A 638 3.91 -12.50 -5.58
N ALA A 639 3.87 -11.25 -5.13
CA ALA A 639 4.55 -10.15 -5.81
C ALA A 639 6.07 -10.36 -5.87
N GLU A 640 6.69 -10.84 -4.80
CA GLU A 640 8.12 -11.18 -4.73
C GLU A 640 8.51 -12.27 -5.76
N SER A 641 7.57 -13.13 -6.13
CA SER A 641 7.79 -14.16 -7.16
C SER A 641 7.52 -13.67 -8.58
N ILE A 642 6.51 -12.79 -8.77
CA ILE A 642 6.11 -12.29 -10.10
C ILE A 642 7.06 -11.21 -10.60
N ILE A 643 7.45 -10.27 -9.76
CA ILE A 643 8.23 -9.09 -10.16
C ILE A 643 9.58 -9.46 -10.79
N PRO A 644 10.38 -10.36 -10.21
CA PRO A 644 11.63 -10.80 -10.83
C PRO A 644 11.48 -11.50 -12.19
N ALA A 645 10.31 -12.04 -12.49
CA ALA A 645 10.05 -12.82 -13.69
C ALA A 645 9.40 -12.01 -14.84
N ALA A 646 8.99 -10.78 -14.60
CA ALA A 646 8.31 -9.98 -15.60
C ALA A 646 9.27 -9.41 -16.65
N ASP A 647 8.94 -9.53 -17.93
CA ASP A 647 9.65 -8.87 -19.01
C ASP A 647 9.06 -7.50 -19.33
N LEU A 648 7.72 -7.39 -19.31
CA LEU A 648 6.97 -6.17 -19.56
C LEU A 648 6.05 -5.85 -18.38
N SER A 649 6.12 -4.62 -17.89
CA SER A 649 5.34 -4.06 -16.80
C SER A 649 4.25 -3.13 -17.34
N GLU A 650 3.00 -3.46 -17.08
CA GLU A 650 1.82 -2.72 -17.53
C GLU A 650 1.45 -1.62 -16.52
N GLN A 651 1.74 -0.37 -16.88
CA GLN A 651 1.48 0.81 -16.07
C GLN A 651 0.56 1.79 -16.83
N ILE A 652 -0.60 1.27 -17.21
CA ILE A 652 -1.50 1.82 -18.22
C ILE A 652 -2.72 2.56 -17.68
N SER A 653 -2.65 3.09 -16.46
CA SER A 653 -3.74 3.91 -15.88
C SER A 653 -4.13 5.06 -16.78
N THR A 654 -5.39 5.51 -16.68
CA THR A 654 -5.81 6.75 -17.32
C THR A 654 -4.97 7.90 -16.77
N ALA A 655 -4.32 8.68 -17.61
CA ALA A 655 -3.40 9.73 -17.16
C ALA A 655 -4.11 10.77 -16.26
N GLY A 656 -3.48 11.06 -15.12
CA GLY A 656 -4.02 11.93 -14.07
C GLY A 656 -4.77 11.19 -12.96
N TYR A 657 -4.83 9.85 -12.97
CA TYR A 657 -5.58 9.07 -11.97
C TYR A 657 -4.68 8.27 -11.02
N GLU A 658 -3.55 7.74 -11.46
CA GLU A 658 -2.59 7.07 -10.57
C GLU A 658 -1.68 8.12 -9.94
N ALA A 659 -1.82 8.37 -8.66
CA ALA A 659 -1.06 9.41 -7.96
C ALA A 659 0.46 9.19 -8.07
N SER A 660 0.93 7.98 -7.96
CA SER A 660 2.34 7.61 -8.10
C SER A 660 2.50 6.24 -8.77
N GLY A 661 1.91 5.20 -8.18
CA GLY A 661 2.36 3.83 -8.37
C GLY A 661 3.67 3.56 -7.65
N THR A 662 3.89 2.31 -7.27
CA THR A 662 5.17 1.80 -6.75
C THR A 662 5.55 0.47 -7.40
N SER A 663 4.59 -0.22 -8.03
CA SER A 663 4.89 -1.44 -8.80
C SER A 663 5.76 -1.15 -10.02
N ASN A 664 5.58 0.00 -10.68
CA ASN A 664 6.44 0.49 -11.76
C ASN A 664 7.92 0.50 -11.35
N MET A 665 8.23 1.05 -10.17
CA MET A 665 9.59 1.12 -9.63
C MET A 665 10.17 -0.29 -9.34
N LYS A 666 9.35 -1.18 -8.77
CA LYS A 666 9.75 -2.57 -8.45
C LYS A 666 10.08 -3.37 -9.71
N PHE A 667 9.24 -3.27 -10.71
CA PHE A 667 9.45 -3.93 -12.01
C PHE A 667 10.69 -3.38 -12.73
N GLY A 668 10.84 -2.05 -12.79
CA GLY A 668 12.01 -1.41 -13.38
C GLY A 668 13.30 -1.80 -12.68
N LEU A 669 13.32 -1.81 -11.34
CA LEU A 669 14.46 -2.23 -10.52
C LEU A 669 14.88 -3.69 -10.84
N ASN A 670 13.91 -4.55 -11.14
CA ASN A 670 14.16 -5.93 -11.54
C ASN A 670 14.37 -6.09 -13.05
N GLY A 671 14.48 -5.01 -13.83
CA GLY A 671 14.81 -5.04 -15.23
C GLY A 671 13.65 -5.34 -16.19
N ALA A 672 12.41 -5.25 -15.74
CA ALA A 672 11.27 -5.26 -16.65
C ALA A 672 11.17 -3.91 -17.37
N LEU A 673 10.85 -3.94 -18.68
CA LEU A 673 10.54 -2.73 -19.43
C LEU A 673 9.12 -2.29 -19.11
N THR A 674 8.88 -0.98 -19.12
CA THR A 674 7.56 -0.42 -18.80
C THR A 674 6.83 0.01 -20.07
N ILE A 675 5.59 -0.49 -20.23
CA ILE A 675 4.59 0.11 -21.11
C ILE A 675 3.59 0.89 -20.25
N GLY A 676 3.34 2.15 -20.59
CA GLY A 676 2.51 2.98 -19.72
C GLY A 676 2.13 4.32 -20.30
N THR A 677 1.29 5.01 -19.57
CA THR A 677 0.92 6.40 -19.80
C THR A 677 1.82 7.35 -19.02
N LEU A 678 1.87 8.62 -19.39
CA LEU A 678 2.51 9.68 -18.62
C LEU A 678 1.62 10.06 -17.42
N ASP A 679 1.63 9.17 -16.43
CA ASP A 679 0.84 9.27 -15.19
C ASP A 679 1.66 8.92 -13.96
N GLY A 680 1.35 9.55 -12.84
CA GLY A 680 2.05 9.30 -11.58
C GLY A 680 3.57 9.37 -11.71
N ALA A 681 4.26 8.45 -11.06
CA ALA A 681 5.72 8.35 -11.10
C ALA A 681 6.28 7.79 -12.44
N ASN A 682 5.43 7.36 -13.39
CA ASN A 682 5.93 7.02 -14.73
C ASN A 682 6.60 8.21 -15.40
N VAL A 683 6.20 9.45 -15.05
CA VAL A 683 6.80 10.68 -15.58
C VAL A 683 8.26 10.76 -15.16
N GLU A 684 8.51 10.69 -13.83
CA GLU A 684 9.88 10.71 -13.31
C GLU A 684 10.68 9.46 -13.73
N MET A 685 10.02 8.29 -13.86
CA MET A 685 10.70 7.11 -14.41
C MET A 685 11.18 7.36 -15.83
N CYS A 686 10.34 7.97 -16.69
CA CYS A 686 10.70 8.33 -18.05
C CYS A 686 11.86 9.32 -18.10
N GLU A 687 11.92 10.28 -17.17
CA GLU A 687 13.03 11.22 -17.03
C GLU A 687 14.34 10.52 -16.61
N GLN A 688 14.25 9.56 -15.67
CA GLN A 688 15.43 8.84 -15.15
C GLN A 688 15.98 7.82 -16.16
N VAL A 689 15.09 7.01 -16.74
CA VAL A 689 15.47 5.90 -17.63
C VAL A 689 15.73 6.37 -19.06
N GLY A 690 15.06 7.45 -19.48
CA GLY A 690 15.02 7.97 -20.83
C GLY A 690 13.80 7.48 -21.61
N ALA A 691 13.18 8.38 -22.37
CA ALA A 691 11.94 8.13 -23.11
C ALA A 691 12.04 6.96 -24.11
N ASP A 692 13.21 6.76 -24.73
CA ASP A 692 13.45 5.68 -25.67
C ASP A 692 13.54 4.29 -25.01
N ASN A 693 13.64 4.23 -23.68
CA ASN A 693 13.75 3.00 -22.91
C ASN A 693 12.42 2.59 -22.22
N MET A 694 11.33 3.27 -22.57
CA MET A 694 9.97 2.98 -22.12
C MET A 694 9.00 3.05 -23.33
N PHE A 695 7.88 2.33 -23.23
CA PHE A 695 6.84 2.35 -24.26
C PHE A 695 5.69 3.26 -23.82
N ILE A 696 5.84 4.57 -24.01
CA ILE A 696 4.82 5.56 -23.65
C ILE A 696 3.77 5.65 -24.74
N PHE A 697 2.49 5.75 -24.33
CA PHE A 697 1.34 5.88 -25.22
C PHE A 697 0.20 6.68 -24.55
N GLY A 698 -0.80 7.02 -25.39
CA GLY A 698 -2.09 7.54 -24.94
C GLY A 698 -2.10 9.01 -24.58
N LEU A 699 -3.25 9.46 -24.08
CA LEU A 699 -3.52 10.85 -23.74
C LEU A 699 -2.72 11.29 -22.52
N THR A 700 -2.31 12.55 -22.50
CA THR A 700 -1.72 13.21 -21.33
C THR A 700 -2.79 13.59 -20.30
N ALA A 701 -2.40 13.82 -19.05
CA ALA A 701 -3.33 14.27 -18.00
C ALA A 701 -4.09 15.57 -18.38
N GLN A 702 -3.45 16.49 -19.10
CA GLN A 702 -4.09 17.72 -19.58
C GLN A 702 -5.15 17.43 -20.62
N GLN A 703 -4.89 16.52 -21.57
CA GLN A 703 -5.86 16.11 -22.60
C GLN A 703 -7.03 15.35 -21.99
N VAL A 704 -6.78 14.49 -21.01
CA VAL A 704 -7.81 13.79 -20.25
C VAL A 704 -8.72 14.80 -19.54
N GLU A 705 -8.15 15.76 -18.84
CA GLU A 705 -8.92 16.79 -18.13
C GLU A 705 -9.73 17.70 -19.09
N ALA A 706 -9.16 18.04 -20.24
CA ALA A 706 -9.87 18.81 -21.26
C ALA A 706 -11.09 18.05 -21.80
N ARG A 707 -10.95 16.77 -22.12
CA ARG A 707 -12.06 15.91 -22.56
C ARG A 707 -13.14 15.75 -21.49
N LYS A 708 -12.72 15.55 -20.25
CA LYS A 708 -13.61 15.43 -19.10
C LYS A 708 -14.47 16.69 -18.92
N ARG A 709 -13.87 17.89 -19.01
CA ARG A 709 -14.59 19.17 -18.93
C ARG A 709 -15.54 19.37 -20.10
N ALA A 710 -15.18 18.89 -21.27
CA ALA A 710 -16.04 18.96 -22.46
C ALA A 710 -17.17 17.92 -22.45
N GLY A 711 -17.15 16.95 -21.53
CA GLY A 711 -18.07 15.81 -21.52
C GLY A 711 -17.92 14.88 -22.73
N ASP A 712 -16.78 14.98 -23.45
CA ASP A 712 -16.46 14.17 -24.62
C ASP A 712 -15.38 13.14 -24.30
N PHE A 713 -15.80 11.93 -24.04
CA PHE A 713 -14.90 10.81 -23.78
C PHE A 713 -14.43 10.08 -25.07
N GLY A 714 -14.97 10.41 -26.22
CA GLY A 714 -14.48 9.98 -27.52
C GLY A 714 -14.71 8.52 -27.89
N ALA A 715 -15.51 7.75 -27.13
CA ALA A 715 -15.72 6.32 -27.38
C ALA A 715 -16.29 6.05 -28.78
N SER A 716 -17.39 6.70 -29.16
CA SER A 716 -18.04 6.50 -30.46
C SER A 716 -17.12 6.83 -31.64
N ALA A 717 -16.34 7.91 -31.51
CA ALA A 717 -15.37 8.30 -32.54
C ALA A 717 -14.23 7.28 -32.65
N ALA A 718 -13.70 6.81 -31.54
CA ALA A 718 -12.65 5.79 -31.49
C ALA A 718 -13.11 4.46 -32.11
N ILE A 719 -14.34 4.03 -31.78
CA ILE A 719 -14.93 2.79 -32.32
C ILE A 719 -15.16 2.92 -33.83
N ALA A 720 -15.66 4.05 -34.30
CA ALA A 720 -15.87 4.29 -35.73
C ALA A 720 -14.53 4.36 -36.53
N ALA A 721 -13.46 4.80 -35.90
CA ALA A 721 -12.13 4.91 -36.52
C ALA A 721 -11.35 3.57 -36.52
N SER A 722 -11.69 2.63 -35.63
CA SER A 722 -10.94 1.40 -35.41
C SER A 722 -11.82 0.16 -35.63
N ASN A 723 -11.68 -0.48 -36.78
CA ASN A 723 -12.35 -1.77 -37.05
C ASN A 723 -11.91 -2.83 -36.01
N ARG A 724 -10.64 -2.82 -35.60
CA ARG A 724 -10.11 -3.74 -34.58
C ARG A 724 -10.83 -3.58 -33.25
N LEU A 725 -10.99 -2.34 -32.78
CA LEU A 725 -11.74 -2.08 -31.55
C LEU A 725 -13.19 -2.51 -31.68
N SER A 726 -13.83 -2.17 -32.80
CA SER A 726 -15.22 -2.59 -33.07
C SER A 726 -15.39 -4.10 -33.02
N ASP A 727 -14.51 -4.87 -33.69
CA ASP A 727 -14.56 -6.33 -33.73
C ASP A 727 -14.36 -6.95 -32.33
N VAL A 728 -13.43 -6.41 -31.55
CA VAL A 728 -13.20 -6.85 -30.15
C VAL A 728 -14.41 -6.61 -29.28
N LEU A 729 -14.98 -5.41 -29.32
CA LEU A 729 -16.19 -5.08 -28.52
C LEU A 729 -17.37 -5.96 -28.93
N GLN A 730 -17.56 -6.19 -30.22
CA GLN A 730 -18.60 -7.06 -30.76
C GLN A 730 -18.38 -8.52 -30.30
N ALA A 731 -17.16 -9.04 -30.34
CA ALA A 731 -16.86 -10.41 -29.92
C ALA A 731 -17.18 -10.64 -28.43
N ILE A 732 -16.83 -9.68 -27.58
CA ILE A 732 -17.12 -9.77 -26.13
C ILE A 732 -18.63 -9.64 -25.90
N ARG A 733 -19.29 -8.68 -26.55
CA ARG A 733 -20.72 -8.39 -26.39
C ARG A 733 -21.59 -9.53 -26.86
N SER A 734 -21.18 -10.25 -27.91
CA SER A 734 -21.95 -11.37 -28.49
C SER A 734 -21.75 -12.71 -27.77
N GLY A 735 -20.97 -12.75 -26.68
CA GLY A 735 -20.80 -13.95 -25.85
C GLY A 735 -19.76 -14.94 -26.40
N VAL A 736 -18.86 -14.56 -27.29
CA VAL A 736 -17.78 -15.45 -27.78
C VAL A 736 -16.95 -16.03 -26.62
N PHE A 737 -16.75 -15.25 -25.56
CA PHE A 737 -16.01 -15.66 -24.37
C PHE A 737 -16.90 -16.21 -23.24
N SER A 738 -18.23 -16.07 -23.35
CA SER A 738 -19.21 -16.50 -22.36
C SER A 738 -20.38 -17.27 -23.00
N SER A 739 -20.08 -18.36 -23.65
CA SER A 739 -21.10 -19.18 -24.36
C SER A 739 -22.20 -19.77 -23.46
N ASP A 740 -21.88 -19.93 -22.18
CA ASP A 740 -22.81 -20.33 -21.11
C ASP A 740 -23.81 -19.21 -20.72
N ASP A 741 -23.46 -17.95 -20.93
CA ASP A 741 -24.29 -16.76 -20.71
C ASP A 741 -23.86 -15.65 -21.69
N PRO A 742 -24.38 -15.67 -22.93
CA PRO A 742 -23.97 -14.72 -23.97
C PRO A 742 -24.20 -13.25 -23.63
N GLY A 743 -25.14 -12.98 -22.74
CA GLY A 743 -25.46 -11.61 -22.28
C GLY A 743 -24.56 -11.05 -21.20
N ARG A 744 -23.70 -11.87 -20.58
CA ARG A 744 -22.91 -11.53 -19.39
C ARG A 744 -22.18 -10.20 -19.49
N TYR A 745 -21.56 -9.91 -20.61
CA TYR A 745 -20.73 -8.73 -20.80
C TYR A 745 -21.40 -7.60 -21.59
N ALA A 746 -22.67 -7.77 -21.99
CA ALA A 746 -23.38 -6.74 -22.75
C ALA A 746 -23.43 -5.42 -21.99
N GLY A 747 -23.79 -5.43 -20.71
CA GLY A 747 -23.82 -4.22 -19.88
C GLY A 747 -22.46 -3.55 -19.68
N LEU A 748 -21.39 -4.32 -19.58
CA LEU A 748 -20.02 -3.79 -19.50
C LEU A 748 -19.66 -3.05 -20.79
N ILE A 749 -19.92 -3.65 -21.94
CA ILE A 749 -19.58 -3.09 -23.26
C ILE A 749 -20.50 -1.89 -23.59
N ASP A 750 -21.81 -2.02 -23.35
CA ASP A 750 -22.76 -0.93 -23.56
C ASP A 750 -22.45 0.29 -22.68
N GLY A 751 -22.05 0.04 -21.41
CA GLY A 751 -21.58 1.08 -20.50
C GLY A 751 -20.31 1.77 -20.99
N LEU A 752 -19.35 0.99 -21.51
CA LEU A 752 -18.12 1.51 -22.09
C LEU A 752 -18.39 2.38 -23.35
N ILE A 753 -19.30 1.94 -24.22
CA ILE A 753 -19.69 2.70 -25.42
C ILE A 753 -20.41 4.00 -25.06
N ALA A 754 -21.28 3.97 -24.06
CA ALA A 754 -22.07 5.11 -23.62
C ALA A 754 -21.26 6.14 -22.82
N HIS A 755 -20.37 5.65 -21.91
CA HIS A 755 -19.66 6.49 -20.95
C HIS A 755 -18.25 5.93 -20.69
N ASP A 756 -17.34 6.10 -21.65
CA ASP A 756 -15.93 5.69 -21.50
C ASP A 756 -15.17 6.64 -20.55
N ARG A 757 -15.59 6.67 -19.29
CA ARG A 757 -15.08 7.57 -18.25
C ARG A 757 -13.55 7.51 -18.11
N PHE A 758 -12.96 6.37 -18.39
CA PHE A 758 -11.52 6.15 -18.24
C PHE A 758 -10.76 6.09 -19.57
N LEU A 759 -11.40 6.51 -20.66
CA LEU A 759 -10.80 6.69 -21.98
C LEU A 759 -10.14 5.41 -22.52
N VAL A 760 -10.75 4.27 -22.27
CA VAL A 760 -10.29 2.94 -22.70
C VAL A 760 -10.34 2.85 -24.24
N CYS A 761 -11.46 3.23 -24.85
CA CYS A 761 -11.62 3.23 -26.31
C CYS A 761 -10.69 4.27 -26.98
N ALA A 762 -10.59 5.45 -26.36
CA ALA A 762 -9.81 6.56 -26.91
C ALA A 762 -8.30 6.24 -27.01
N ASP A 763 -7.76 5.48 -26.07
CA ASP A 763 -6.35 5.09 -26.02
C ASP A 763 -6.07 3.71 -26.67
N PHE A 764 -7.07 2.98 -27.14
CA PHE A 764 -6.92 1.60 -27.58
C PHE A 764 -5.92 1.42 -28.72
N ASP A 765 -6.04 2.19 -29.80
CA ASP A 765 -5.13 2.06 -30.95
C ASP A 765 -3.71 2.52 -30.60
N ALA A 766 -3.56 3.59 -29.82
CA ALA A 766 -2.26 4.01 -29.31
C ALA A 766 -1.59 2.93 -28.45
N TYR A 767 -2.38 2.22 -27.65
CA TYR A 767 -1.90 1.10 -26.85
C TYR A 767 -1.53 -0.10 -27.75
N TRP A 768 -2.35 -0.43 -28.75
CA TRP A 768 -2.02 -1.45 -29.74
C TRP A 768 -0.69 -1.18 -30.41
N ASP A 769 -0.46 0.05 -30.90
CA ASP A 769 0.77 0.44 -31.58
C ASP A 769 1.99 0.39 -30.62
N ALA A 770 1.81 0.76 -29.35
CA ALA A 770 2.85 0.61 -28.34
C ALA A 770 3.21 -0.86 -28.11
N GLN A 771 2.23 -1.74 -28.06
CA GLN A 771 2.44 -3.19 -27.94
C GLN A 771 3.14 -3.79 -29.17
N ARG A 772 2.92 -3.25 -30.37
CA ARG A 772 3.68 -3.64 -31.57
C ARG A 772 5.15 -3.24 -31.44
N ARG A 773 5.46 -2.03 -30.94
CA ARG A 773 6.85 -1.61 -30.65
C ARG A 773 7.53 -2.51 -29.63
N VAL A 774 6.79 -3.02 -28.64
CA VAL A 774 7.31 -4.02 -27.68
C VAL A 774 7.75 -5.29 -28.41
N GLU A 775 6.93 -5.81 -29.34
CA GLU A 775 7.25 -7.01 -30.11
C GLU A 775 8.46 -6.80 -31.04
N GLU A 776 8.54 -5.64 -31.70
CA GLU A 776 9.68 -5.27 -32.53
C GLU A 776 11.00 -5.29 -31.73
N LEU A 777 11.00 -4.71 -30.51
CA LEU A 777 12.17 -4.73 -29.65
C LEU A 777 12.49 -6.14 -29.13
N TRP A 778 11.47 -6.98 -28.83
CA TRP A 778 11.66 -8.36 -28.38
C TRP A 778 12.35 -9.23 -29.44
N HIS A 779 12.11 -8.98 -30.74
CA HIS A 779 12.81 -9.64 -31.83
C HIS A 779 14.30 -9.26 -31.94
N THR A 780 14.75 -8.31 -31.12
CA THR A 780 16.15 -7.89 -31.03
C THR A 780 16.69 -8.10 -29.61
N PRO A 781 16.96 -9.35 -29.19
CA PRO A 781 17.29 -9.68 -27.81
C PRO A 781 18.46 -8.91 -27.23
N GLN A 782 19.45 -8.56 -28.04
CA GLN A 782 20.61 -7.78 -27.58
C GLN A 782 20.20 -6.38 -27.11
N GLU A 783 19.28 -5.74 -27.84
CA GLU A 783 18.78 -4.41 -27.50
C GLU A 783 17.77 -4.50 -26.35
N TRP A 784 16.89 -5.51 -26.32
CA TRP A 784 16.01 -5.77 -25.19
C TRP A 784 16.76 -5.82 -23.87
N TRP A 785 17.81 -6.64 -23.80
CA TRP A 785 18.58 -6.79 -22.57
C TRP A 785 19.44 -5.56 -22.26
N ARG A 786 19.87 -4.80 -23.27
CA ARG A 786 20.52 -3.50 -23.04
C ARG A 786 19.58 -2.54 -22.32
N VAL A 787 18.38 -2.40 -22.82
CA VAL A 787 17.33 -1.54 -22.21
C VAL A 787 16.93 -2.05 -20.83
N ALA A 788 16.83 -3.36 -20.63
CA ALA A 788 16.51 -3.95 -19.31
C ALA A 788 17.57 -3.60 -18.25
N VAL A 789 18.86 -3.70 -18.59
CA VAL A 789 19.95 -3.30 -17.71
C VAL A 789 19.91 -1.80 -17.41
N LEU A 790 19.61 -0.95 -18.41
CA LEU A 790 19.46 0.49 -18.22
C LEU A 790 18.28 0.83 -17.27
N ASN A 791 17.17 0.11 -17.38
CA ASN A 791 16.05 0.27 -16.45
C ASN A 791 16.50 0.01 -15.01
N THR A 792 17.15 -1.14 -14.73
CA THR A 792 17.70 -1.44 -13.41
C THR A 792 18.67 -0.36 -12.94
N ALA A 793 19.61 0.04 -13.79
CA ALA A 793 20.66 1.01 -13.46
C ALA A 793 20.10 2.38 -13.02
N ARG A 794 18.97 2.77 -13.57
CA ARG A 794 18.35 4.09 -13.35
C ARG A 794 17.28 4.12 -12.26
N MET A 795 17.00 2.97 -11.61
CA MET A 795 16.01 2.89 -10.53
C MET A 795 16.55 3.36 -9.17
N GLY A 796 17.84 3.66 -9.02
CA GLY A 796 18.44 4.06 -7.74
C GLY A 796 17.71 5.21 -7.05
N TRP A 797 17.26 6.20 -7.83
CA TRP A 797 16.53 7.36 -7.32
C TRP A 797 15.19 7.00 -6.65
N PHE A 798 14.57 5.88 -7.00
CA PHE A 798 13.29 5.45 -6.44
C PHE A 798 13.41 4.66 -5.12
N SER A 799 14.49 4.91 -4.37
CA SER A 799 14.69 4.39 -3.02
C SER A 799 13.72 5.05 -2.03
N SER A 800 13.09 4.26 -1.16
CA SER A 800 12.31 4.79 -0.03
C SER A 800 13.21 5.50 1.00
N ASP A 801 14.49 5.17 1.08
CA ASP A 801 15.45 5.87 1.95
C ASP A 801 15.64 7.32 1.47
N ARG A 802 15.74 7.58 0.16
CA ARG A 802 15.73 8.93 -0.41
C ARG A 802 14.44 9.66 -0.03
N THR A 803 13.29 9.02 -0.24
CA THR A 803 11.99 9.62 0.09
C THR A 803 11.92 10.00 1.56
N ILE A 804 12.33 9.12 2.47
CA ILE A 804 12.29 9.38 3.91
C ILE A 804 13.27 10.48 4.32
N ARG A 805 14.46 10.56 3.71
CA ARG A 805 15.37 11.71 3.94
C ARG A 805 14.71 13.04 3.58
N GLU A 806 13.99 13.10 2.44
CA GLU A 806 13.25 14.30 2.04
C GLU A 806 12.12 14.66 3.03
N TYR A 807 11.33 13.68 3.50
CA TYR A 807 10.34 13.92 4.56
C TYR A 807 11.00 14.42 5.85
N ALA A 808 12.05 13.76 6.28
CA ALA A 808 12.73 14.06 7.53
C ALA A 808 13.38 15.46 7.52
N THR A 809 13.92 15.86 6.38
CA THR A 809 14.55 17.18 6.23
C THR A 809 13.51 18.29 6.05
N ASP A 810 12.55 18.09 5.15
CA ASP A 810 11.68 19.20 4.70
C ASP A 810 10.42 19.35 5.57
N ILE A 811 9.86 18.24 6.04
CA ILE A 811 8.56 18.21 6.73
C ILE A 811 8.74 17.99 8.22
N TRP A 812 9.37 16.87 8.61
CA TRP A 812 9.44 16.46 10.01
C TRP A 812 10.50 17.22 10.82
N LYS A 813 11.55 17.70 10.17
CA LYS A 813 12.74 18.26 10.84
C LYS A 813 13.30 17.27 11.89
N ALA A 814 13.46 16.01 11.48
CA ALA A 814 13.86 14.90 12.33
C ALA A 814 15.24 14.29 11.97
N LEU A 815 15.92 14.85 10.99
CA LEU A 815 17.35 14.65 10.70
C LEU A 815 18.07 15.98 10.96
N ASP A 816 19.20 15.92 11.66
CA ASP A 816 20.09 17.05 11.92
C ASP A 816 20.82 17.52 10.65
#